data_8fc77ff503444d26ebd30555897d980b
#
_entry.id   8fc77ff503444d26ebd30555897d980b
#
_cell.length_a   1.000
_cell.length_b   1.000
_cell.length_c   1.000
_cell.angle_alpha   90.00
_cell.angle_beta   90.00
_cell.angle_gamma   90.00
#
_symmetry.space_group_name_H-M   'P 1'
#
loop_
_entity.id
_entity.type
_entity.pdbx_description
1 polymer ?
#
loop_
_entity_poly.entity_id
_entity_poly.type
_entity_poly.pdbx_seq_one_letter_code
_entity_poly.pdbx_strand_id
1 'polypeptide(L)'
;MTLSRLLATTCATAIALGVSGPAFAGDVVGYVHDATNTIALQSAQVRVAELDRVVTTGRDGAFYLAGLAAGSYTLEVRYVGAPTVTQSIIVPESGTVRADIALGASDSEILVVGQAANQASALSRKRESDTVGDVLTRDAIGQFPDQNVAESLRRLPGVNVLNDQGEGRFVSVRGLDPELNATSLNGVRLPSPESDVRSVALDVISSDIIESIEIKKSLTPDMDGDTIGASIEIETTSAFARKKDLYSAKIEGSYNDYSGQVTPKGSFDFATRLNDGLGVSGGVSYYQRKFETDNIEADGWDDDDGLIYSEEVNYRDYDVTRERLSANLNFDFRAGDSTKLYLRGLYSQFDDHEYRRETSLKFNEAPSDGDASGVIYDDADGEIEVQRSIKDRFESQRIRTIAFGGETETNGWNAKYSVSWAKSTERENGSIDPANFERGFEDDGLVVGIDYTDMRKLLYSVSGNTADFYNPSEYGLDDITLTVLSDAQDEEYAAKFDLGREFQTGSGTFTVQGGFKGRWREKSYNLEAEYWENGDLTLADALGKQTYRIADISPVPSYSGAREILFGNPGDFELNAVDSAFDSAVEDYSVSEDVMAGYLLGRWDSATLRVIGGVRYERTSNQIFGNDVLLVEEDGVLPGGGIATEDTVIVAPVAYKRNYEHWLPSLNLRWEAQDDLVVRLAGYRSLVRPKLSKLAPRFVVEQNDDNEREGEFGNPDLKPYEAWNFDASFEYYLSGNGALSAAFFYKDVKNFIVDTKLDDPGVYRGIAYDEATIPINGESGEIYGFELGYSQAFTMLPAPFDGLLLQANYTYTNAKGLVPTDGDPLDLREINLPASAMNTFNLTLGYEKGPFDLRLSGTYRDSYLDELGDVAEEDRFVDNHFQMDLSVKYKVSRNIQLYYEWVNINNAKYFAYNNYGGRRNLLQFEEYNWTMKAGAKVTF
;
A
#
# COMPACT_ATOMS: atom_id res chain seq x y z
N MET A 1 32.00 -11.40 -16.18
CA MET A 1 33.17 -12.30 -16.17
C MET A 1 33.12 -13.22 -14.96
N THR A 2 32.78 -14.49 -15.25
CA THR A 2 33.06 -15.72 -14.48
C THR A 2 32.51 -15.88 -13.06
N LEU A 3 31.36 -16.50 -13.01
CA LEU A 3 30.68 -17.14 -11.85
C LEU A 3 31.36 -18.46 -11.42
N SER A 4 32.64 -18.53 -11.25
CA SER A 4 33.33 -19.80 -11.01
C SER A 4 34.41 -19.81 -9.92
N ARG A 5 34.29 -18.95 -8.87
CA ARG A 5 35.24 -19.03 -7.72
C ARG A 5 34.65 -18.66 -6.37
N LEU A 6 33.51 -19.25 -5.98
CA LEU A 6 33.02 -19.10 -4.58
C LEU A 6 32.25 -20.34 -4.09
N LEU A 7 32.68 -21.51 -4.53
CA LEU A 7 32.18 -22.78 -4.03
C LEU A 7 33.37 -23.69 -3.67
N ALA A 8 34.17 -23.31 -2.70
CA ALA A 8 35.03 -24.23 -1.96
C ALA A 8 35.54 -23.55 -0.68
N THR A 9 35.27 -24.20 0.43
CA THR A 9 35.79 -23.98 1.78
C THR A 9 34.88 -23.22 2.75
N THR A 10 33.83 -23.94 3.21
CA THR A 10 33.50 -23.88 4.64
C THR A 10 33.19 -25.28 5.12
N CYS A 11 34.16 -25.89 5.71
CA CYS A 11 34.08 -27.22 6.34
C CYS A 11 33.08 -27.20 7.49
N ALA A 12 32.21 -28.19 7.47
CA ALA A 12 31.43 -28.68 8.58
C ALA A 12 32.31 -29.01 9.78
N THR A 13 32.22 -28.20 10.84
CA THR A 13 32.58 -28.68 12.17
C THR A 13 31.29 -29.11 12.85
N ALA A 14 30.93 -30.35 12.68
CA ALA A 14 29.87 -31.02 13.42
C ALA A 14 30.28 -31.06 14.90
N ILE A 15 29.67 -30.22 15.73
CA ILE A 15 29.70 -30.41 17.17
C ILE A 15 28.73 -31.57 17.46
N ALA A 16 29.29 -32.76 17.58
CA ALA A 16 28.61 -33.92 18.10
C ALA A 16 28.42 -33.74 19.63
N LEU A 17 27.36 -33.07 20.04
CA LEU A 17 26.79 -33.21 21.38
C LEU A 17 26.09 -34.58 21.42
N GLY A 18 26.77 -35.55 22.01
CA GLY A 18 26.20 -36.86 22.32
C GLY A 18 25.07 -36.71 23.32
N VAL A 19 23.84 -36.57 22.83
CA VAL A 19 22.64 -36.84 23.62
C VAL A 19 22.28 -38.30 23.35
N SER A 20 22.40 -39.13 24.36
CA SER A 20 21.86 -40.47 24.37
C SER A 20 20.39 -40.43 23.98
N GLY A 21 20.07 -40.90 22.77
CA GLY A 21 18.70 -40.90 22.27
C GLY A 21 17.81 -41.80 23.13
N PRO A 22 16.58 -41.39 23.41
CA PRO A 22 15.59 -42.30 23.99
C PRO A 22 15.22 -43.36 22.94
N ALA A 23 14.97 -44.51 23.43
CA ALA A 23 14.49 -45.66 22.72
C ALA A 23 13.19 -45.33 21.96
N PHE A 24 13.10 -45.83 20.75
CA PHE A 24 11.88 -46.08 19.98
C PHE A 24 10.73 -45.03 20.13
N ALA A 25 10.66 -44.11 19.22
CA ALA A 25 9.57 -43.14 19.13
C ALA A 25 8.89 -43.26 17.77
N GLY A 26 7.57 -43.24 17.76
CA GLY A 26 6.76 -43.14 16.54
C GLY A 26 6.37 -41.70 16.25
N ASP A 27 6.07 -41.43 15.01
CA ASP A 27 5.53 -40.13 14.58
C ASP A 27 4.05 -40.24 14.31
N VAL A 28 3.31 -39.11 14.49
CA VAL A 28 1.91 -38.99 14.09
C VAL A 28 1.79 -37.92 13.04
N VAL A 29 1.22 -38.27 11.90
CA VAL A 29 0.85 -37.33 10.82
C VAL A 29 -0.65 -37.37 10.62
N GLY A 30 -1.25 -36.29 10.22
CA GLY A 30 -2.68 -36.27 9.97
C GLY A 30 -3.15 -34.99 9.30
N TYR A 31 -4.44 -34.99 8.99
CA TYR A 31 -5.11 -33.85 8.39
C TYR A 31 -6.38 -33.52 9.17
N VAL A 32 -6.58 -32.22 9.42
CA VAL A 32 -7.83 -31.70 9.99
C VAL A 32 -8.64 -31.06 8.87
N HIS A 33 -9.90 -31.46 8.73
CA HIS A 33 -10.81 -30.95 7.71
C HIS A 33 -12.23 -30.76 8.27
N ASP A 34 -13.07 -30.05 7.53
CA ASP A 34 -14.49 -29.93 7.86
C ASP A 34 -15.23 -31.26 7.72
N ALA A 35 -16.37 -31.42 8.39
CA ALA A 35 -17.14 -32.67 8.39
C ALA A 35 -17.63 -33.10 7.00
N THR A 36 -17.75 -32.15 6.05
CA THR A 36 -18.16 -32.43 4.65
C THR A 36 -16.98 -32.84 3.77
N ASN A 37 -15.77 -32.85 4.31
CA ASN A 37 -14.52 -33.13 3.60
C ASN A 37 -14.33 -32.24 2.35
N THR A 38 -14.62 -30.95 2.51
CA THR A 38 -14.53 -29.94 1.42
C THR A 38 -13.33 -29.02 1.60
N ILE A 39 -13.05 -28.57 2.85
CA ILE A 39 -12.03 -27.58 3.17
C ILE A 39 -11.04 -28.18 4.18
N ALA A 40 -9.73 -27.96 3.95
CA ALA A 40 -8.69 -28.19 4.93
C ALA A 40 -8.74 -27.06 5.99
N LEU A 41 -8.67 -27.38 7.28
CA LEU A 41 -8.75 -26.41 8.36
C LEU A 41 -7.33 -25.99 8.79
N GLN A 42 -6.91 -24.83 8.33
CA GLN A 42 -5.65 -24.18 8.72
C GLN A 42 -5.75 -23.66 10.15
N SER A 43 -4.65 -23.76 10.92
CA SER A 43 -4.56 -23.29 12.31
C SER A 43 -5.57 -23.97 13.25
N ALA A 44 -5.95 -25.22 12.97
CA ALA A 44 -6.59 -26.05 13.96
C ALA A 44 -5.53 -26.48 15.00
N GLN A 45 -5.84 -26.31 16.28
CA GLN A 45 -4.97 -26.72 17.38
C GLN A 45 -5.14 -28.22 17.62
N VAL A 46 -4.05 -28.98 17.55
CA VAL A 46 -4.01 -30.43 17.84
C VAL A 46 -3.17 -30.63 19.10
N ARG A 47 -3.81 -31.07 20.20
CA ARG A 47 -3.19 -31.31 21.50
C ARG A 47 -3.14 -32.79 21.82
N VAL A 48 -2.01 -33.27 22.30
CA VAL A 48 -1.87 -34.60 22.93
C VAL A 48 -2.19 -34.43 24.42
N ALA A 49 -3.37 -34.91 24.86
CA ALA A 49 -3.89 -34.62 26.19
C ALA A 49 -2.97 -35.12 27.32
N GLU A 50 -2.31 -36.27 27.16
CA GLU A 50 -1.44 -36.91 28.14
C GLU A 50 -0.06 -36.25 28.27
N LEU A 51 0.38 -35.47 27.28
CA LEU A 51 1.73 -34.89 27.23
C LEU A 51 1.72 -33.35 27.22
N ASP A 52 0.56 -32.75 27.23
CA ASP A 52 0.37 -31.29 27.12
C ASP A 52 1.07 -30.68 25.90
N ARG A 53 1.32 -31.49 24.90
CA ARG A 53 1.98 -31.12 23.67
C ARG A 53 0.98 -30.64 22.64
N VAL A 54 1.27 -29.50 22.01
CA VAL A 54 0.38 -28.83 21.04
C VAL A 54 1.12 -28.58 19.73
N VAL A 55 0.43 -28.83 18.61
CA VAL A 55 0.83 -28.38 17.26
C VAL A 55 -0.37 -27.76 16.58
N THR A 56 -0.13 -26.93 15.56
CA THR A 56 -1.16 -26.31 14.73
C THR A 56 -1.11 -26.83 13.32
N THR A 57 -2.27 -26.98 12.67
CA THR A 57 -2.32 -27.42 11.28
C THR A 57 -1.83 -26.34 10.33
N GLY A 58 -1.09 -26.76 9.31
CA GLY A 58 -0.67 -25.91 8.19
C GLY A 58 -1.83 -25.56 7.25
N ARG A 59 -1.53 -24.81 6.20
CA ARG A 59 -2.48 -24.34 5.19
C ARG A 59 -3.28 -25.46 4.51
N ASP A 60 -2.68 -26.64 4.39
CA ASP A 60 -3.30 -27.85 3.83
C ASP A 60 -4.03 -28.70 4.86
N GLY A 61 -4.19 -28.18 6.10
CA GLY A 61 -4.77 -28.90 7.23
C GLY A 61 -3.88 -29.99 7.83
N ALA A 62 -2.65 -30.15 7.34
CA ALA A 62 -1.73 -31.15 7.84
C ALA A 62 -1.12 -30.76 9.17
N PHE A 63 -0.86 -31.76 10.02
CA PHE A 63 -0.07 -31.64 11.24
C PHE A 63 0.93 -32.78 11.36
N TYR A 64 2.01 -32.50 12.10
CA TYR A 64 3.09 -33.46 12.37
C TYR A 64 3.50 -33.43 13.85
N LEU A 65 3.47 -34.57 14.50
CA LEU A 65 3.88 -34.76 15.89
C LEU A 65 5.02 -35.79 15.90
N ALA A 66 6.24 -35.32 16.01
CA ALA A 66 7.43 -36.18 16.00
C ALA A 66 7.72 -36.78 17.37
N GLY A 67 8.28 -38.01 17.39
CA GLY A 67 8.95 -38.58 18.55
C GLY A 67 8.06 -38.86 19.76
N LEU A 68 6.84 -39.35 19.55
CA LEU A 68 6.00 -39.85 20.63
C LEU A 68 6.45 -41.26 21.06
N ALA A 69 6.56 -41.50 22.36
CA ALA A 69 6.82 -42.83 22.88
C ALA A 69 5.68 -43.80 22.46
N ALA A 70 5.99 -45.08 22.33
CA ALA A 70 4.96 -46.08 22.05
C ALA A 70 3.91 -46.12 23.15
N GLY A 71 2.62 -46.00 22.74
CA GLY A 71 1.53 -45.95 23.71
C GLY A 71 0.21 -45.49 23.10
N SER A 72 -0.82 -45.44 23.94
CA SER A 72 -2.14 -44.88 23.57
C SER A 72 -2.19 -43.44 23.99
N TYR A 73 -2.64 -42.57 23.07
CA TYR A 73 -2.78 -41.14 23.29
C TYR A 73 -4.15 -40.65 22.83
N THR A 74 -4.59 -39.55 23.41
CA THR A 74 -5.82 -38.84 23.01
C THR A 74 -5.43 -37.53 22.34
N LEU A 75 -5.79 -37.37 21.06
CA LEU A 75 -5.71 -36.12 20.34
C LEU A 75 -6.97 -35.30 20.60
N GLU A 76 -6.82 -34.11 21.12
CA GLU A 76 -7.87 -33.10 21.24
C GLU A 76 -7.69 -32.06 20.15
N VAL A 77 -8.71 -31.86 19.30
CA VAL A 77 -8.65 -30.91 18.20
C VAL A 77 -9.64 -29.79 18.41
N ARG A 78 -9.13 -28.54 18.41
CA ARG A 78 -9.90 -27.30 18.61
C ARG A 78 -9.82 -26.42 17.38
N TYR A 79 -10.94 -25.80 17.05
CA TYR A 79 -11.07 -24.79 16.01
C TYR A 79 -12.20 -23.82 16.39
N VAL A 80 -12.01 -22.51 16.15
CA VAL A 80 -13.03 -21.52 16.51
C VAL A 80 -14.33 -21.83 15.78
N GLY A 81 -15.44 -21.84 16.52
CA GLY A 81 -16.77 -22.14 15.99
C GLY A 81 -17.09 -23.62 15.81
N ALA A 82 -16.18 -24.54 16.15
CA ALA A 82 -16.44 -25.97 16.13
C ALA A 82 -16.37 -26.56 17.52
N PRO A 83 -17.20 -27.59 17.85
CA PRO A 83 -17.00 -28.38 19.03
C PRO A 83 -15.64 -29.06 19.04
N THR A 84 -15.00 -29.15 20.21
CA THR A 84 -13.75 -29.91 20.37
C THR A 84 -13.99 -31.39 20.05
N VAL A 85 -13.15 -31.96 19.18
CA VAL A 85 -13.19 -33.38 18.83
C VAL A 85 -12.02 -34.09 19.49
N THR A 86 -12.27 -35.28 20.03
CA THR A 86 -11.26 -36.15 20.63
C THR A 86 -11.13 -37.44 19.83
N GLN A 87 -9.90 -37.85 19.54
CA GLN A 87 -9.58 -39.12 18.84
C GLN A 87 -8.46 -39.85 19.52
N SER A 88 -8.73 -41.14 19.92
CA SER A 88 -7.70 -42.00 20.46
C SER A 88 -6.83 -42.59 19.34
N ILE A 89 -5.51 -42.61 19.54
CA ILE A 89 -4.52 -43.19 18.61
C ILE A 89 -3.59 -44.13 19.36
N ILE A 90 -3.02 -45.11 18.64
CA ILE A 90 -1.98 -45.99 19.18
C ILE A 90 -0.70 -45.72 18.41
N VAL A 91 0.33 -45.20 19.08
CA VAL A 91 1.65 -44.93 18.52
C VAL A 91 2.51 -46.18 18.68
N PRO A 92 3.08 -46.72 17.60
CA PRO A 92 3.95 -47.89 17.63
C PRO A 92 5.35 -47.52 18.18
N GLU A 93 6.18 -48.54 18.47
CA GLU A 93 7.58 -48.35 18.87
C GLU A 93 8.45 -47.67 17.80
N SER A 94 8.04 -47.72 16.54
CA SER A 94 8.72 -47.04 15.45
C SER A 94 7.77 -46.92 14.25
N GLY A 95 8.02 -45.91 13.39
CA GLY A 95 7.21 -45.63 12.21
C GLY A 95 6.17 -44.52 12.42
N THR A 96 5.31 -44.30 11.45
CA THR A 96 4.35 -43.21 11.42
C THR A 96 2.91 -43.70 11.53
N VAL A 97 2.11 -43.09 12.40
CA VAL A 97 0.64 -43.27 12.49
C VAL A 97 -0.05 -42.16 11.80
N ARG A 98 -1.09 -42.47 11.03
CA ARG A 98 -1.94 -41.44 10.38
C ARG A 98 -3.24 -41.24 11.15
N ALA A 99 -3.59 -39.96 11.41
CA ALA A 99 -4.79 -39.56 12.11
C ALA A 99 -5.49 -38.42 11.32
N ASP A 100 -6.47 -38.75 10.48
CA ASP A 100 -7.27 -37.75 9.77
C ASP A 100 -8.53 -37.45 10.61
N ILE A 101 -8.79 -36.16 10.88
CA ILE A 101 -9.80 -35.71 11.86
C ILE A 101 -10.77 -34.75 11.19
N ALA A 102 -12.07 -35.08 11.27
CA ALA A 102 -13.15 -34.22 10.79
C ALA A 102 -13.75 -33.42 11.96
N LEU A 103 -13.90 -32.10 11.78
CA LEU A 103 -14.51 -31.20 12.75
C LEU A 103 -15.92 -30.77 12.32
N GLY A 104 -16.84 -30.72 13.29
CA GLY A 104 -18.26 -30.38 13.08
C GLY A 104 -19.14 -31.61 12.89
N ALA A 105 -20.48 -31.43 12.98
CA ALA A 105 -21.46 -32.45 12.65
C ALA A 105 -21.69 -32.49 11.13
N SER A 106 -22.04 -33.66 10.58
CA SER A 106 -22.27 -33.85 9.15
C SER A 106 -23.37 -32.95 8.54
N ASP A 107 -24.22 -32.37 9.39
CA ASP A 107 -25.31 -31.46 9.00
C ASP A 107 -25.02 -29.99 9.32
N SER A 108 -23.82 -29.65 9.87
CA SER A 108 -23.48 -28.28 10.19
C SER A 108 -22.80 -27.60 8.98
N GLU A 109 -23.57 -26.81 8.24
CA GLU A 109 -23.06 -25.92 7.17
C GLU A 109 -22.13 -24.81 7.71
N ILE A 110 -21.97 -24.69 9.04
CA ILE A 110 -21.32 -23.59 9.73
C ILE A 110 -19.80 -23.46 9.41
N LEU A 111 -19.13 -24.58 9.06
CA LEU A 111 -17.70 -24.56 8.76
C LEU A 111 -17.37 -24.61 7.25
N VAL A 112 -18.37 -24.65 6.38
CA VAL A 112 -18.15 -24.94 4.94
C VAL A 112 -18.45 -23.76 4.04
N VAL A 113 -19.51 -23.02 4.31
CA VAL A 113 -19.97 -21.92 3.44
C VAL A 113 -20.59 -20.81 4.28
N GLY A 114 -20.33 -19.57 3.88
CA GLY A 114 -20.95 -18.38 4.45
C GLY A 114 -20.08 -17.65 5.49
N GLN A 115 -20.65 -16.58 6.04
CA GLN A 115 -19.94 -15.66 6.93
C GLN A 115 -19.41 -16.33 8.21
N ALA A 116 -20.17 -17.23 8.80
CA ALA A 116 -19.74 -17.91 10.03
C ALA A 116 -18.49 -18.78 9.80
N ALA A 117 -18.38 -19.44 8.65
CA ALA A 117 -17.20 -20.23 8.28
C ALA A 117 -15.96 -19.33 8.04
N ASN A 118 -16.17 -18.21 7.35
CA ASN A 118 -15.11 -17.22 7.09
C ASN A 118 -14.57 -16.63 8.37
N GLN A 119 -15.48 -16.21 9.24
CA GLN A 119 -15.14 -15.67 10.54
C GLN A 119 -14.42 -16.70 11.41
N ALA A 120 -14.87 -17.96 11.43
CA ALA A 120 -14.21 -19.05 12.12
C ALA A 120 -12.77 -19.26 11.63
N SER A 121 -12.56 -19.24 10.31
CA SER A 121 -11.24 -19.37 9.71
C SER A 121 -10.31 -18.20 10.08
N ALA A 122 -10.75 -16.96 9.90
CA ALA A 122 -9.99 -15.78 10.26
C ALA A 122 -9.64 -15.75 11.76
N LEU A 123 -10.61 -16.03 12.63
CA LEU A 123 -10.42 -16.06 14.08
C LEU A 123 -9.51 -17.21 14.53
N SER A 124 -9.58 -18.40 13.91
CA SER A 124 -8.68 -19.51 14.23
C SER A 124 -7.22 -19.18 13.84
N ARG A 125 -7.01 -18.58 12.68
CA ARG A 125 -5.69 -18.11 12.25
C ARG A 125 -5.16 -17.01 13.17
N LYS A 126 -5.99 -16.01 13.51
CA LYS A 126 -5.63 -14.97 14.47
C LYS A 126 -5.28 -15.56 15.83
N ARG A 127 -6.09 -16.49 16.37
CA ARG A 127 -5.88 -17.14 17.65
C ARG A 127 -4.53 -17.86 17.74
N GLU A 128 -4.13 -18.55 16.68
CA GLU A 128 -2.89 -19.34 16.64
C GLU A 128 -1.67 -18.53 16.14
N SER A 129 -1.85 -17.28 15.73
CA SER A 129 -0.75 -16.41 15.28
C SER A 129 0.32 -16.24 16.37
N ASP A 130 1.57 -16.19 15.96
CA ASP A 130 2.74 -15.91 16.81
C ASP A 130 2.88 -14.40 17.10
N THR A 131 2.22 -13.56 16.30
CA THR A 131 2.29 -12.09 16.35
C THR A 131 0.95 -11.47 16.71
N VAL A 132 0.95 -10.22 17.15
CA VAL A 132 -0.25 -9.39 17.18
C VAL A 132 -0.63 -9.06 15.73
N GLY A 133 -1.88 -9.28 15.34
CA GLY A 133 -2.30 -9.00 13.97
C GLY A 133 -3.74 -9.40 13.67
N ASP A 134 -4.10 -9.28 12.40
CA ASP A 134 -5.44 -9.56 11.87
C ASP A 134 -5.36 -10.38 10.59
N VAL A 135 -6.42 -11.13 10.29
CA VAL A 135 -6.51 -12.01 9.13
C VAL A 135 -7.79 -11.74 8.37
N LEU A 136 -7.66 -11.58 7.05
CA LEU A 136 -8.78 -11.50 6.12
C LEU A 136 -8.74 -12.71 5.18
N THR A 137 -9.85 -13.44 5.07
CA THR A 137 -9.95 -14.62 4.21
C THR A 137 -10.62 -14.29 2.89
N ARG A 138 -10.44 -15.14 1.85
CA ARG A 138 -11.00 -14.97 0.50
C ARG A 138 -12.49 -14.63 0.47
N ASP A 139 -13.28 -15.36 1.24
CA ASP A 139 -14.71 -15.13 1.23
C ASP A 139 -15.07 -13.81 1.92
N ALA A 140 -14.27 -13.36 2.91
CA ALA A 140 -14.44 -12.05 3.51
C ALA A 140 -14.06 -10.93 2.53
N ILE A 141 -12.99 -11.11 1.75
CA ILE A 141 -12.60 -10.21 0.65
C ILE A 141 -13.74 -10.08 -0.37
N GLY A 142 -14.30 -11.21 -0.82
CA GLY A 142 -15.40 -11.23 -1.79
C GLY A 142 -16.78 -10.84 -1.26
N GLN A 143 -16.93 -10.39 0.00
CA GLN A 143 -18.22 -9.97 0.55
C GLN A 143 -18.59 -8.52 0.22
N PHE A 144 -17.63 -7.70 -0.12
CA PHE A 144 -17.77 -6.28 -0.38
C PHE A 144 -17.37 -5.94 -1.83
N PRO A 145 -17.70 -4.74 -2.31
CA PRO A 145 -17.43 -4.31 -3.68
C PRO A 145 -15.96 -3.97 -3.94
N ASP A 146 -15.03 -4.55 -3.19
CA ASP A 146 -13.61 -4.23 -3.24
C ASP A 146 -12.99 -4.61 -4.58
N GLN A 147 -12.35 -3.68 -5.24
CA GLN A 147 -11.78 -3.86 -6.56
C GLN A 147 -10.34 -4.36 -6.50
N ASN A 148 -9.62 -3.92 -5.47
CA ASN A 148 -8.20 -4.17 -5.26
C ASN A 148 -7.93 -4.60 -3.81
N VAL A 149 -6.67 -4.89 -3.53
CA VAL A 149 -6.22 -5.36 -2.22
C VAL A 149 -6.32 -4.27 -1.15
N ALA A 150 -6.03 -2.99 -1.47
CA ALA A 150 -6.10 -1.90 -0.51
C ALA A 150 -7.52 -1.73 0.05
N GLU A 151 -8.52 -1.70 -0.83
CA GLU A 151 -9.93 -1.57 -0.40
C GLU A 151 -10.37 -2.72 0.51
N SER A 152 -9.89 -3.95 0.24
CA SER A 152 -10.21 -5.11 1.07
C SER A 152 -9.70 -4.97 2.51
N LEU A 153 -8.57 -4.28 2.70
CA LEU A 153 -7.94 -4.07 4.01
C LEU A 153 -8.62 -2.98 4.84
N ARG A 154 -9.35 -2.06 4.23
CA ARG A 154 -9.98 -0.88 4.87
C ARG A 154 -10.80 -1.22 6.12
N ARG A 155 -11.38 -2.42 6.21
CA ARG A 155 -12.27 -2.84 7.31
C ARG A 155 -11.57 -3.54 8.47
N LEU A 156 -10.25 -3.71 8.41
CA LEU A 156 -9.49 -4.29 9.51
C LEU A 156 -9.17 -3.23 10.59
N PRO A 157 -9.09 -3.64 11.88
CA PRO A 157 -8.73 -2.73 12.96
C PRO A 157 -7.37 -2.08 12.72
N GLY A 158 -7.27 -0.77 12.94
CA GLY A 158 -6.02 -0.02 12.79
C GLY A 158 -5.55 0.18 11.36
N VAL A 159 -6.38 -0.14 10.36
CA VAL A 159 -6.06 0.05 8.94
C VAL A 159 -6.82 1.23 8.38
N ASN A 160 -6.10 2.12 7.73
CA ASN A 160 -6.62 3.20 6.92
C ASN A 160 -6.11 3.03 5.47
N VAL A 161 -6.87 3.54 4.51
CA VAL A 161 -6.53 3.50 3.09
C VAL A 161 -6.50 4.91 2.55
N LEU A 162 -5.37 5.29 1.98
CA LEU A 162 -5.21 6.52 1.23
C LEU A 162 -5.79 6.27 -0.15
N ASN A 163 -6.67 7.17 -0.58
CA ASN A 163 -7.35 7.07 -1.86
C ASN A 163 -6.68 7.98 -2.88
N ASP A 164 -6.72 7.55 -4.13
CA ASP A 164 -6.42 8.33 -5.31
C ASP A 164 -7.68 8.31 -6.20
N GLN A 165 -8.24 9.49 -6.48
CA GLN A 165 -9.47 9.69 -7.27
C GLN A 165 -10.60 8.71 -6.89
N GLY A 166 -10.83 8.56 -5.58
CA GLY A 166 -11.87 7.70 -5.01
C GLY A 166 -11.60 6.20 -5.05
N GLU A 167 -10.42 5.74 -5.44
CA GLU A 167 -9.95 4.35 -5.35
C GLU A 167 -8.86 4.20 -4.28
N GLY A 168 -8.93 3.14 -3.49
CA GLY A 168 -7.90 2.88 -2.47
C GLY A 168 -6.59 2.44 -3.10
N ARG A 169 -5.47 3.11 -2.80
CA ARG A 169 -4.15 2.87 -3.38
C ARG A 169 -3.13 2.40 -2.33
N PHE A 170 -2.86 3.19 -1.32
CA PHE A 170 -1.89 2.88 -0.27
C PHE A 170 -2.56 2.56 1.06
N VAL A 171 -1.87 1.76 1.87
CA VAL A 171 -2.39 1.29 3.16
C VAL A 171 -1.54 1.84 4.30
N SER A 172 -2.17 2.61 5.18
CA SER A 172 -1.63 3.07 6.46
C SER A 172 -2.07 2.12 7.57
N VAL A 173 -1.16 1.71 8.45
CA VAL A 173 -1.49 0.86 9.60
C VAL A 173 -1.14 1.60 10.89
N ARG A 174 -2.13 1.72 11.79
CA ARG A 174 -2.00 2.45 13.07
C ARG A 174 -1.63 3.92 12.88
N GLY A 175 -2.17 4.56 11.85
CA GLY A 175 -1.89 5.95 11.53
C GLY A 175 -0.43 6.22 11.15
N LEU A 176 0.27 5.25 10.62
CA LEU A 176 1.62 5.41 10.11
C LEU A 176 1.61 5.52 8.60
N ASP A 177 2.50 6.36 8.09
CA ASP A 177 2.73 6.48 6.65
C ASP A 177 2.86 5.11 5.98
N PRO A 178 2.26 4.87 4.82
CA PRO A 178 2.41 3.64 4.05
C PRO A 178 3.86 3.19 3.83
N GLU A 179 4.81 4.12 3.75
CA GLU A 179 6.25 3.87 3.65
C GLU A 179 6.81 3.06 4.81
N LEU A 180 6.15 3.10 5.98
CA LEU A 180 6.56 2.38 7.18
C LEU A 180 6.01 0.95 7.24
N ASN A 181 5.30 0.50 6.20
CA ASN A 181 4.76 -0.86 6.08
C ASN A 181 5.57 -1.70 5.09
N ALA A 182 5.52 -3.01 5.30
CA ALA A 182 6.12 -3.99 4.42
C ALA A 182 5.04 -4.84 3.74
N THR A 183 5.07 -4.96 2.42
CA THR A 183 4.12 -5.81 1.70
C THR A 183 4.84 -6.98 1.02
N SER A 184 4.30 -8.19 1.21
CA SER A 184 4.77 -9.39 0.52
C SER A 184 3.62 -10.21 -0.03
N LEU A 185 3.91 -10.94 -1.11
CA LEU A 185 2.97 -11.85 -1.74
C LEU A 185 3.58 -13.25 -1.81
N ASN A 186 2.91 -14.22 -1.17
CA ASN A 186 3.40 -15.59 -1.06
C ASN A 186 4.83 -15.67 -0.47
N GLY A 187 5.18 -14.77 0.46
CA GLY A 187 6.50 -14.67 1.08
C GLY A 187 7.56 -13.94 0.25
N VAL A 188 7.21 -13.38 -0.90
CA VAL A 188 8.07 -12.54 -1.75
C VAL A 188 7.81 -11.09 -1.42
N ARG A 189 8.82 -10.33 -0.99
CA ARG A 189 8.72 -8.88 -0.82
C ARG A 189 8.38 -8.25 -2.17
N LEU A 190 7.39 -7.40 -2.22
CA LEU A 190 7.03 -6.66 -3.42
C LEU A 190 7.84 -5.36 -3.49
N PRO A 191 8.54 -5.10 -4.61
CA PRO A 191 9.10 -3.79 -4.89
C PRO A 191 8.00 -2.82 -5.35
N SER A 192 8.22 -1.50 -5.19
CA SER A 192 7.30 -0.46 -5.67
C SER A 192 7.43 -0.26 -7.17
N PRO A 193 6.33 -0.14 -7.95
CA PRO A 193 6.41 0.28 -9.34
C PRO A 193 6.85 1.74 -9.50
N GLU A 194 6.43 2.63 -8.62
CA GLU A 194 6.63 4.08 -8.70
C GLU A 194 8.05 4.51 -8.38
N SER A 195 8.51 5.61 -8.98
CA SER A 195 9.89 6.10 -8.88
C SER A 195 10.28 6.51 -7.46
N ASP A 196 9.47 7.30 -6.78
CA ASP A 196 9.84 8.02 -5.56
C ASP A 196 9.38 7.38 -4.26
N VAL A 197 8.66 6.25 -4.29
CA VAL A 197 8.14 5.57 -3.10
C VAL A 197 8.70 4.15 -2.90
N ARG A 198 8.72 3.68 -1.64
CA ARG A 198 8.99 2.28 -1.27
C ARG A 198 7.71 1.49 -1.05
N SER A 199 6.64 2.17 -0.65
CA SER A 199 5.33 1.57 -0.46
C SER A 199 4.78 0.98 -1.76
N VAL A 200 4.04 -0.10 -1.64
CA VAL A 200 3.46 -0.78 -2.81
C VAL A 200 2.06 -0.27 -3.04
N ALA A 201 1.82 0.27 -4.22
CA ALA A 201 0.48 0.61 -4.70
C ALA A 201 -0.36 -0.68 -4.83
N LEU A 202 -1.22 -0.94 -3.85
CA LEU A 202 -2.00 -2.19 -3.77
C LEU A 202 -3.21 -2.21 -4.70
N ASP A 203 -3.52 -1.10 -5.34
CA ASP A 203 -4.50 -1.00 -6.41
C ASP A 203 -4.06 -1.73 -7.69
N VAL A 204 -2.76 -1.91 -7.93
CA VAL A 204 -2.24 -2.72 -9.04
C VAL A 204 -2.72 -4.18 -8.96
N ILE A 205 -2.99 -4.72 -7.76
CA ILE A 205 -3.31 -6.13 -7.54
C ILE A 205 -4.81 -6.35 -7.37
N SER A 206 -5.42 -7.17 -8.25
CA SER A 206 -6.84 -7.53 -8.14
C SER A 206 -7.14 -8.36 -6.90
N SER A 207 -8.22 -8.01 -6.17
CA SER A 207 -8.71 -8.78 -5.04
C SER A 207 -9.24 -10.18 -5.41
N ASP A 208 -9.65 -10.40 -6.67
CA ASP A 208 -10.26 -11.66 -7.13
C ASP A 208 -9.30 -12.86 -7.11
N ILE A 209 -7.97 -12.62 -7.22
CA ILE A 209 -6.96 -13.71 -7.22
C ILE A 209 -6.40 -14.04 -5.83
N ILE A 210 -6.85 -13.34 -4.78
CA ILE A 210 -6.31 -13.45 -3.42
C ILE A 210 -7.11 -14.48 -2.59
N GLU A 211 -6.40 -15.30 -1.82
CA GLU A 211 -6.98 -16.27 -0.88
C GLU A 211 -7.07 -15.72 0.54
N SER A 212 -6.04 -15.00 0.99
CA SER A 212 -6.02 -14.36 2.31
C SER A 212 -5.00 -13.25 2.41
N ILE A 213 -5.23 -12.36 3.36
CA ILE A 213 -4.29 -11.31 3.74
C ILE A 213 -4.11 -11.37 5.25
N GLU A 214 -2.85 -11.40 5.71
CA GLU A 214 -2.48 -11.27 7.12
C GLU A 214 -1.76 -9.96 7.36
N ILE A 215 -2.22 -9.19 8.33
CA ILE A 215 -1.51 -7.99 8.82
C ILE A 215 -0.84 -8.37 10.13
N LYS A 216 0.48 -8.43 10.14
CA LYS A 216 1.31 -8.71 11.31
C LYS A 216 1.82 -7.39 11.88
N LYS A 217 1.35 -7.05 13.07
CA LYS A 217 1.62 -5.78 13.76
C LYS A 217 2.74 -5.87 14.78
N SER A 218 3.30 -7.06 14.99
CA SER A 218 4.53 -7.29 15.76
C SER A 218 5.46 -8.25 15.01
N LEU A 219 6.77 -8.23 15.33
CA LEU A 219 7.79 -8.98 14.61
C LEU A 219 8.41 -10.07 15.48
N THR A 220 8.71 -11.21 14.86
CA THR A 220 9.57 -12.27 15.39
C THR A 220 10.95 -12.23 14.70
N PRO A 221 12.03 -12.81 15.27
CA PRO A 221 13.38 -12.67 14.72
C PRO A 221 13.56 -13.24 13.30
N ASP A 222 12.73 -14.19 12.85
CA ASP A 222 12.77 -14.82 11.53
C ASP A 222 12.07 -13.98 10.43
N MET A 223 11.39 -12.90 10.82
CA MET A 223 10.77 -11.91 9.91
C MET A 223 11.78 -10.82 9.54
N ASP A 224 11.57 -10.17 8.40
CA ASP A 224 12.33 -8.97 8.03
C ASP A 224 12.06 -7.84 9.03
N GLY A 225 13.13 -7.14 9.43
CA GLY A 225 13.05 -6.03 10.38
C GLY A 225 12.59 -4.72 9.76
N ASP A 226 12.34 -4.69 8.46
CA ASP A 226 12.08 -3.54 7.62
C ASP A 226 10.60 -3.14 7.62
N THR A 227 10.06 -2.90 8.82
CA THR A 227 8.71 -2.34 9.01
C THR A 227 8.54 -1.83 10.45
N ILE A 228 7.94 -0.65 10.60
CA ILE A 228 7.51 -0.07 11.89
C ILE A 228 5.99 -0.16 12.03
N GLY A 229 5.23 0.02 10.96
CA GLY A 229 3.77 -0.11 10.94
C GLY A 229 3.32 -1.55 11.06
N ALA A 230 3.36 -2.27 9.96
CA ALA A 230 2.99 -3.68 9.88
C ALA A 230 3.64 -4.39 8.69
N SER A 231 3.70 -5.72 8.77
CA SER A 231 3.98 -6.59 7.63
C SER A 231 2.66 -7.12 7.07
N ILE A 232 2.35 -6.76 5.82
CA ILE A 232 1.17 -7.19 5.08
C ILE A 232 1.57 -8.39 4.23
N GLU A 233 1.03 -9.56 4.53
CA GLU A 233 1.31 -10.81 3.84
C GLU A 233 0.10 -11.22 3.03
N ILE A 234 0.21 -11.20 1.70
CA ILE A 234 -0.85 -11.57 0.75
C ILE A 234 -0.59 -13.00 0.28
N GLU A 235 -1.61 -13.84 0.31
CA GLU A 235 -1.53 -15.22 -0.17
C GLU A 235 -2.51 -15.48 -1.31
N THR A 236 -2.04 -16.18 -2.36
CA THR A 236 -2.89 -16.68 -3.45
C THR A 236 -3.36 -18.10 -3.18
N THR A 237 -4.35 -18.60 -3.92
CA THR A 237 -4.97 -19.92 -3.72
C THR A 237 -3.95 -21.06 -3.81
N SER A 238 -4.09 -22.09 -2.93
CA SER A 238 -3.36 -23.36 -3.00
C SER A 238 -4.33 -24.52 -3.22
N ALA A 239 -3.95 -25.45 -4.09
CA ALA A 239 -4.75 -26.64 -4.37
C ALA A 239 -4.92 -27.58 -3.16
N PHE A 240 -3.91 -27.61 -2.26
CA PHE A 240 -3.96 -28.45 -1.06
C PHE A 240 -4.74 -27.83 0.10
N ALA A 241 -5.05 -26.52 0.06
CA ALA A 241 -5.94 -25.90 1.04
C ALA A 241 -7.40 -26.40 0.91
N ARG A 242 -7.74 -27.10 -0.16
CA ARG A 242 -9.07 -27.63 -0.44
C ARG A 242 -9.04 -29.14 -0.61
N LYS A 243 -10.08 -29.81 -0.20
CA LYS A 243 -10.26 -31.28 -0.38
C LYS A 243 -10.96 -31.63 -1.70
N LYS A 244 -11.75 -30.71 -2.24
CA LYS A 244 -12.41 -30.81 -3.56
C LYS A 244 -11.83 -29.77 -4.52
N ASP A 245 -11.89 -30.08 -5.80
CA ASP A 245 -11.52 -29.15 -6.84
C ASP A 245 -12.41 -27.90 -6.78
N LEU A 246 -11.84 -26.77 -7.15
CA LEU A 246 -12.55 -25.49 -7.28
C LEU A 246 -12.42 -25.01 -8.72
N TYR A 247 -13.53 -24.66 -9.32
CA TYR A 247 -13.60 -23.84 -10.54
C TYR A 247 -14.62 -22.75 -10.32
N SER A 248 -14.21 -21.50 -10.46
CA SER A 248 -15.07 -20.34 -10.22
C SER A 248 -14.92 -19.34 -11.36
N ALA A 249 -16.02 -18.86 -11.90
CA ALA A 249 -16.04 -17.80 -12.90
C ALA A 249 -16.95 -16.66 -12.41
N LYS A 250 -16.55 -15.42 -12.64
CA LYS A 250 -17.28 -14.20 -12.30
C LYS A 250 -17.35 -13.30 -13.53
N ILE A 251 -18.53 -12.72 -13.78
CA ILE A 251 -18.74 -11.65 -14.77
C ILE A 251 -19.50 -10.51 -14.10
N GLU A 252 -19.15 -9.27 -14.43
CA GLU A 252 -19.68 -8.08 -13.80
C GLU A 252 -19.70 -6.91 -14.80
N GLY A 253 -20.71 -6.04 -14.68
CA GLY A 253 -20.73 -4.71 -15.27
C GLY A 253 -20.64 -3.67 -14.17
N SER A 254 -19.79 -2.66 -14.34
CA SER A 254 -19.61 -1.53 -13.44
C SER A 254 -20.08 -0.25 -14.11
N TYR A 255 -20.91 0.55 -13.42
CA TYR A 255 -21.44 1.82 -13.89
C TYR A 255 -21.05 2.93 -12.92
N ASN A 256 -20.36 3.96 -13.40
CA ASN A 256 -20.10 5.19 -12.65
C ASN A 256 -21.09 6.26 -13.10
N ASP A 257 -21.59 7.06 -12.16
CA ASP A 257 -22.64 8.05 -12.41
C ASP A 257 -22.17 9.22 -13.30
N TYR A 258 -20.94 9.69 -13.10
CA TYR A 258 -20.40 10.82 -13.86
C TYR A 258 -20.06 10.43 -15.31
N SER A 259 -19.35 9.35 -15.52
CA SER A 259 -19.03 8.88 -16.87
C SER A 259 -20.26 8.35 -17.64
N GLY A 260 -21.31 7.93 -16.94
CA GLY A 260 -22.52 7.35 -17.54
C GLY A 260 -22.30 6.05 -18.32
N GLN A 261 -21.13 5.40 -18.16
CA GLN A 261 -20.73 4.24 -18.95
C GLN A 261 -20.72 2.95 -18.11
N VAL A 262 -20.98 1.83 -18.79
CA VAL A 262 -20.87 0.49 -18.20
C VAL A 262 -19.59 -0.17 -18.71
N THR A 263 -18.73 -0.56 -17.80
CA THR A 263 -17.45 -1.22 -18.09
C THR A 263 -17.43 -2.66 -17.58
N PRO A 264 -16.68 -3.58 -18.24
CA PRO A 264 -16.67 -4.99 -17.92
C PRO A 264 -15.66 -5.35 -16.84
N LYS A 265 -15.99 -6.37 -16.04
CA LYS A 265 -15.08 -7.13 -15.19
C LYS A 265 -15.32 -8.61 -15.37
N GLY A 266 -14.25 -9.43 -15.38
CA GLY A 266 -14.35 -10.87 -15.40
C GLY A 266 -13.20 -11.53 -14.68
N SER A 267 -13.47 -12.65 -13.99
CA SER A 267 -12.41 -13.47 -13.40
C SER A 267 -12.72 -14.96 -13.52
N PHE A 268 -11.64 -15.75 -13.52
CA PHE A 268 -11.68 -17.20 -13.47
C PHE A 268 -10.62 -17.72 -12.52
N ASP A 269 -11.01 -18.60 -11.61
CA ASP A 269 -10.12 -19.24 -10.64
C ASP A 269 -10.30 -20.75 -10.68
N PHE A 270 -9.20 -21.47 -10.47
CA PHE A 270 -9.23 -22.91 -10.30
C PHE A 270 -8.22 -23.37 -9.24
N ALA A 271 -8.54 -24.48 -8.60
CA ALA A 271 -7.60 -25.23 -7.75
C ALA A 271 -7.95 -26.71 -7.86
N THR A 272 -7.02 -27.52 -8.32
CA THR A 272 -7.22 -28.96 -8.56
C THR A 272 -6.02 -29.78 -8.12
N ARG A 273 -6.29 -31.00 -7.66
CA ARG A 273 -5.27 -32.01 -7.37
C ARG A 273 -5.13 -32.95 -8.54
N LEU A 274 -3.98 -32.92 -9.18
CA LEU A 274 -3.69 -33.85 -10.26
C LEU A 274 -3.44 -35.29 -9.73
N ASN A 275 -2.89 -35.36 -8.51
CA ASN A 275 -2.74 -36.57 -7.70
C ASN A 275 -2.46 -36.16 -6.24
N ASP A 276 -2.21 -37.17 -5.36
CA ASP A 276 -1.95 -36.90 -3.93
C ASP A 276 -0.66 -36.10 -3.67
N GLY A 277 0.28 -36.09 -4.61
CA GLY A 277 1.57 -35.41 -4.50
C GLY A 277 1.66 -34.09 -5.28
N LEU A 278 0.71 -33.78 -6.19
CA LEU A 278 0.77 -32.62 -7.06
C LEU A 278 -0.57 -31.89 -7.12
N GLY A 279 -0.57 -30.65 -6.70
CA GLY A 279 -1.67 -29.71 -6.83
C GLY A 279 -1.32 -28.54 -7.75
N VAL A 280 -2.30 -28.05 -8.49
CA VAL A 280 -2.19 -26.87 -9.36
C VAL A 280 -3.33 -25.93 -9.07
N SER A 281 -3.03 -24.65 -8.91
CA SER A 281 -4.03 -23.61 -8.75
C SER A 281 -3.65 -22.35 -9.49
N GLY A 282 -4.63 -21.54 -9.86
CA GLY A 282 -4.37 -20.29 -10.54
C GLY A 282 -5.64 -19.49 -10.74
N GLY A 283 -5.47 -18.25 -11.17
CA GLY A 283 -6.56 -17.35 -11.47
C GLY A 283 -6.15 -16.30 -12.49
N VAL A 284 -7.13 -15.73 -13.15
CA VAL A 284 -7.00 -14.58 -14.02
C VAL A 284 -8.17 -13.63 -13.75
N SER A 285 -7.91 -12.34 -13.67
CA SER A 285 -8.91 -11.28 -13.50
C SER A 285 -8.59 -10.15 -14.46
N TYR A 286 -9.61 -9.68 -15.17
CA TYR A 286 -9.58 -8.46 -15.96
C TYR A 286 -10.67 -7.52 -15.47
N TYR A 287 -10.34 -6.23 -15.33
CA TYR A 287 -11.26 -5.18 -14.92
C TYR A 287 -10.96 -3.89 -15.65
N GLN A 288 -11.97 -3.27 -16.22
CA GLN A 288 -11.93 -1.92 -16.74
C GLN A 288 -12.85 -1.03 -15.91
N ARG A 289 -12.37 0.15 -15.53
CA ARG A 289 -13.13 1.19 -14.86
C ARG A 289 -13.02 2.46 -15.68
N LYS A 290 -14.17 3.10 -15.96
CA LYS A 290 -14.21 4.43 -16.53
C LYS A 290 -14.99 5.34 -15.58
N PHE A 291 -14.39 6.48 -15.25
CA PHE A 291 -15.00 7.46 -14.35
C PHE A 291 -14.53 8.87 -14.72
N GLU A 292 -15.27 9.85 -14.25
CA GLU A 292 -14.93 11.26 -14.35
C GLU A 292 -14.87 11.85 -12.96
N THR A 293 -14.02 12.87 -12.74
CA THR A 293 -13.95 13.64 -11.50
C THR A 293 -13.88 15.13 -11.81
N ASP A 294 -14.58 15.91 -11.00
CA ASP A 294 -14.53 17.37 -11.05
C ASP A 294 -13.72 17.84 -9.83
N ASN A 295 -12.58 18.52 -10.07
CA ASN A 295 -11.69 19.01 -9.02
C ASN A 295 -11.61 20.53 -9.03
N ILE A 296 -11.33 21.11 -7.85
CA ILE A 296 -10.89 22.50 -7.69
C ILE A 296 -9.66 22.46 -6.79
N GLU A 297 -8.61 23.15 -7.22
CA GLU A 297 -7.42 23.37 -6.40
C GLU A 297 -7.17 24.86 -6.25
N ALA A 298 -6.57 25.28 -5.14
CA ALA A 298 -6.20 26.67 -4.89
C ALA A 298 -4.88 26.70 -4.13
N ASP A 299 -3.97 27.52 -4.62
CA ASP A 299 -2.60 27.63 -4.12
C ASP A 299 -2.25 29.09 -3.86
N GLY A 300 -1.09 29.37 -3.23
CA GLY A 300 -0.63 30.70 -2.93
C GLY A 300 -1.60 31.46 -2.01
N TRP A 301 -1.98 30.90 -0.85
CA TRP A 301 -2.80 31.60 0.12
C TRP A 301 -1.99 32.65 0.85
N ASP A 302 -2.38 33.94 0.69
CA ASP A 302 -1.65 35.09 1.26
C ASP A 302 -2.62 36.06 1.95
N ASP A 303 -2.08 37.10 2.59
CA ASP A 303 -2.79 38.12 3.36
C ASP A 303 -2.37 39.52 2.93
N ASP A 304 -3.33 40.34 2.47
CA ASP A 304 -3.13 41.77 2.28
C ASP A 304 -4.03 42.56 3.26
N ASP A 305 -3.43 43.20 4.25
CA ASP A 305 -4.10 44.03 5.30
C ASP A 305 -5.27 43.29 6.02
N GLY A 306 -5.19 41.94 6.17
CA GLY A 306 -6.20 41.10 6.80
C GLY A 306 -7.24 40.55 5.84
N LEU A 307 -7.07 40.73 4.55
CA LEU A 307 -7.83 40.08 3.48
C LEU A 307 -7.08 38.84 3.01
N ILE A 308 -7.58 37.64 3.38
CA ILE A 308 -6.99 36.37 2.96
C ILE A 308 -7.47 36.03 1.55
N TYR A 309 -6.56 35.78 0.64
CA TYR A 309 -6.83 35.48 -0.77
C TYR A 309 -5.95 34.29 -1.29
N SER A 310 -6.26 33.77 -2.46
CA SER A 310 -5.49 32.76 -3.18
C SER A 310 -4.92 33.37 -4.45
N GLU A 311 -3.64 33.18 -4.71
CA GLU A 311 -2.96 33.67 -5.91
C GLU A 311 -3.31 32.82 -7.15
N GLU A 312 -3.72 31.55 -6.94
CA GLU A 312 -4.07 30.65 -8.03
C GLU A 312 -5.30 29.80 -7.71
N VAL A 313 -6.21 29.67 -8.68
CA VAL A 313 -7.36 28.75 -8.60
C VAL A 313 -7.47 27.93 -9.88
N ASN A 314 -7.43 26.60 -9.74
CA ASN A 314 -7.44 25.62 -10.81
C ASN A 314 -8.77 24.86 -10.84
N TYR A 315 -9.41 24.79 -12.00
CA TYR A 315 -10.63 24.02 -12.25
C TYR A 315 -10.30 22.85 -13.19
N ARG A 316 -10.32 21.62 -12.68
CA ARG A 316 -9.84 20.43 -13.37
C ARG A 316 -10.95 19.44 -13.68
N ASP A 317 -11.09 19.10 -14.96
CA ASP A 317 -12.07 18.18 -15.54
C ASP A 317 -11.37 16.89 -15.98
N TYR A 318 -11.52 15.83 -15.18
CA TYR A 318 -10.85 14.54 -15.44
C TYR A 318 -11.78 13.54 -16.12
N ASP A 319 -11.27 12.84 -17.14
CA ASP A 319 -11.84 11.63 -17.75
C ASP A 319 -10.78 10.52 -17.65
N VAL A 320 -11.05 9.51 -16.83
CA VAL A 320 -10.06 8.49 -16.49
C VAL A 320 -10.55 7.10 -16.86
N THR A 321 -9.67 6.33 -17.52
CA THR A 321 -9.89 4.92 -17.81
C THR A 321 -8.77 4.08 -17.22
N ARG A 322 -9.11 3.26 -16.23
CA ARG A 322 -8.19 2.32 -15.58
C ARG A 322 -8.47 0.90 -16.02
N GLU A 323 -7.43 0.18 -16.43
CA GLU A 323 -7.49 -1.24 -16.76
C GLU A 323 -6.58 -2.05 -15.85
N ARG A 324 -7.07 -3.21 -15.39
CA ARG A 324 -6.31 -4.08 -14.50
C ARG A 324 -6.37 -5.52 -14.97
N LEU A 325 -5.21 -6.12 -15.21
CA LEU A 325 -5.05 -7.52 -15.56
C LEU A 325 -4.16 -8.21 -14.53
N SER A 326 -4.72 -9.16 -13.80
CA SER A 326 -3.95 -9.94 -12.83
C SER A 326 -4.06 -11.44 -13.12
N ALA A 327 -2.95 -12.15 -13.03
CA ALA A 327 -2.90 -13.60 -13.21
C ALA A 327 -1.91 -14.24 -12.24
N ASN A 328 -2.27 -15.40 -11.69
CA ASN A 328 -1.36 -16.20 -10.87
C ASN A 328 -1.42 -17.66 -11.27
N LEU A 329 -0.30 -18.37 -11.06
CA LEU A 329 -0.18 -19.81 -11.26
C LEU A 329 0.71 -20.41 -10.21
N ASN A 330 0.20 -21.43 -9.51
CA ASN A 330 0.87 -22.08 -8.39
C ASN A 330 0.91 -23.59 -8.60
N PHE A 331 2.05 -24.19 -8.28
CA PHE A 331 2.25 -25.63 -8.19
C PHE A 331 2.68 -25.99 -6.77
N ASP A 332 1.96 -26.89 -6.14
CA ASP A 332 2.27 -27.42 -4.82
C ASP A 332 2.62 -28.90 -4.95
N PHE A 333 3.76 -29.32 -4.39
CA PHE A 333 4.25 -30.69 -4.43
C PHE A 333 4.38 -31.24 -3.01
N ARG A 334 3.94 -32.47 -2.80
CA ARG A 334 4.21 -33.28 -1.61
C ARG A 334 5.17 -34.39 -1.96
N ALA A 335 6.40 -34.28 -1.47
CA ALA A 335 7.43 -35.32 -1.65
C ALA A 335 7.44 -36.21 -0.41
N GLY A 336 6.48 -37.11 -0.33
CA GLY A 336 6.20 -37.92 0.88
C GLY A 336 5.47 -37.11 1.94
N ASP A 337 5.49 -37.61 3.19
CA ASP A 337 4.77 -37.00 4.31
C ASP A 337 5.56 -35.87 4.99
N SER A 338 6.85 -35.74 4.69
CA SER A 338 7.75 -34.83 5.40
C SER A 338 8.16 -33.59 4.61
N THR A 339 7.97 -33.57 3.28
CA THR A 339 8.48 -32.48 2.44
C THR A 339 7.39 -31.93 1.53
N LYS A 340 7.23 -30.62 1.60
CA LYS A 340 6.34 -29.86 0.73
C LYS A 340 7.19 -28.87 -0.05
N LEU A 341 7.00 -28.80 -1.36
CA LEU A 341 7.64 -27.85 -2.26
C LEU A 341 6.58 -27.01 -2.95
N TYR A 342 6.94 -25.82 -3.37
CA TYR A 342 6.06 -24.96 -4.16
C TYR A 342 6.83 -24.19 -5.24
N LEU A 343 6.12 -23.91 -6.34
CA LEU A 343 6.50 -22.91 -7.33
C LEU A 343 5.30 -21.99 -7.52
N ARG A 344 5.50 -20.68 -7.37
CA ARG A 344 4.45 -19.68 -7.42
C ARG A 344 4.83 -18.56 -8.35
N GLY A 345 3.89 -18.12 -9.17
CA GLY A 345 4.07 -16.98 -10.07
C GLY A 345 2.89 -16.03 -10.03
N LEU A 346 3.17 -14.73 -10.12
CA LEU A 346 2.20 -13.66 -10.27
C LEU A 346 2.62 -12.74 -11.41
N TYR A 347 1.64 -12.28 -12.17
CA TYR A 347 1.70 -11.14 -13.06
C TYR A 347 0.50 -10.23 -12.74
N SER A 348 0.75 -8.95 -12.53
CA SER A 348 -0.30 -7.94 -12.42
C SER A 348 0.11 -6.71 -13.22
N GLN A 349 -0.83 -6.16 -13.98
CA GLN A 349 -0.68 -4.96 -14.78
C GLN A 349 -1.85 -4.04 -14.47
N PHE A 350 -1.54 -2.76 -14.32
CA PHE A 350 -2.47 -1.66 -14.14
C PHE A 350 -2.11 -0.60 -15.15
N ASP A 351 -3.05 -0.27 -16.03
CA ASP A 351 -2.92 0.76 -17.03
C ASP A 351 -3.88 1.89 -16.65
N ASP A 352 -3.38 3.12 -16.59
CA ASP A 352 -4.13 4.33 -16.32
C ASP A 352 -4.03 5.28 -17.51
N HIS A 353 -5.15 5.59 -18.12
CA HIS A 353 -5.24 6.62 -19.16
C HIS A 353 -6.08 7.77 -18.63
N GLU A 354 -5.43 8.90 -18.42
CA GLU A 354 -6.00 10.09 -17.83
C GLU A 354 -5.99 11.25 -18.83
N TYR A 355 -7.17 11.85 -19.03
CA TYR A 355 -7.29 13.17 -19.61
C TYR A 355 -7.68 14.15 -18.52
N ARG A 356 -6.95 15.26 -18.40
CA ARG A 356 -7.26 16.37 -17.52
C ARG A 356 -7.31 17.65 -18.31
N ARG A 357 -8.47 18.26 -18.44
CA ARG A 357 -8.61 19.64 -18.92
C ARG A 357 -8.62 20.56 -17.72
N GLU A 358 -7.89 21.64 -17.83
CA GLU A 358 -7.75 22.59 -16.75
C GLU A 358 -8.00 24.01 -17.23
N THR A 359 -8.60 24.81 -16.36
CA THR A 359 -8.59 26.25 -16.42
C THR A 359 -7.95 26.75 -15.15
N SER A 360 -6.79 27.37 -15.27
CA SER A 360 -6.09 28.05 -14.21
C SER A 360 -6.33 29.56 -14.30
N LEU A 361 -6.55 30.19 -13.14
CA LEU A 361 -6.63 31.63 -12.96
C LEU A 361 -5.50 32.00 -11.99
N LYS A 362 -4.48 32.69 -12.45
CA LYS A 362 -3.36 33.17 -11.66
C LYS A 362 -3.41 34.68 -11.54
N PHE A 363 -3.11 35.17 -10.35
CA PHE A 363 -3.21 36.60 -9.99
C PHE A 363 -1.85 37.05 -9.47
N ASN A 364 -1.16 37.90 -10.25
CA ASN A 364 0.22 38.30 -9.94
C ASN A 364 0.27 39.38 -8.85
N GLU A 365 -0.91 39.95 -8.45
CA GLU A 365 -1.02 40.98 -7.42
C GLU A 365 -2.19 40.68 -6.49
N ALA A 366 -2.22 41.32 -5.32
CA ALA A 366 -3.30 41.24 -4.35
C ALA A 366 -4.64 41.68 -4.94
N PRO A 367 -5.80 41.23 -4.40
CA PRO A 367 -7.11 41.62 -4.92
C PRO A 367 -7.37 43.10 -4.85
N SER A 368 -8.01 43.65 -5.89
CA SER A 368 -8.41 45.07 -5.99
C SER A 368 -9.48 45.46 -4.98
N ASP A 369 -10.37 44.51 -4.59
CA ASP A 369 -11.43 44.69 -3.59
C ASP A 369 -11.88 43.33 -3.03
N GLY A 370 -12.43 43.27 -1.84
CA GLY A 370 -12.96 42.04 -1.30
C GLY A 370 -13.28 42.06 0.18
N ASP A 371 -13.82 40.94 0.65
CA ASP A 371 -14.04 40.67 2.08
C ASP A 371 -13.96 39.15 2.33
N ALA A 372 -14.26 38.72 3.56
CA ALA A 372 -14.24 37.30 3.91
C ALA A 372 -15.17 36.38 3.08
N SER A 373 -16.08 36.96 2.29
CA SER A 373 -17.00 36.19 1.42
C SER A 373 -16.57 36.08 -0.03
N GLY A 374 -15.53 36.83 -0.43
CA GLY A 374 -14.99 36.78 -1.80
C GLY A 374 -14.10 37.97 -2.11
N VAL A 375 -13.32 37.83 -3.15
CA VAL A 375 -12.36 38.82 -3.64
C VAL A 375 -12.60 39.14 -5.11
N ILE A 376 -12.11 40.30 -5.54
CA ILE A 376 -12.20 40.80 -6.93
C ILE A 376 -10.79 41.17 -7.37
N TYR A 377 -10.37 40.67 -8.51
CA TYR A 377 -9.15 41.03 -9.21
C TYR A 377 -9.53 41.83 -10.46
N ASP A 378 -8.90 42.99 -10.65
CA ASP A 378 -9.04 43.84 -11.82
C ASP A 378 -7.68 43.89 -12.53
N ASP A 379 -7.62 43.58 -13.81
CA ASP A 379 -6.41 43.55 -14.60
C ASP A 379 -5.71 44.91 -14.77
N ALA A 380 -6.36 45.96 -14.29
CA ALA A 380 -5.77 47.31 -14.22
C ALA A 380 -4.88 47.51 -12.97
N ASP A 381 -5.01 46.65 -11.94
CA ASP A 381 -4.21 46.67 -10.72
C ASP A 381 -3.07 45.65 -10.74
N GLY A 382 -3.17 44.61 -11.59
CA GLY A 382 -2.17 43.59 -11.81
C GLY A 382 -2.56 42.57 -12.85
N GLU A 383 -1.64 41.95 -13.49
CA GLU A 383 -1.88 40.95 -14.54
C GLU A 383 -2.72 39.79 -14.01
N ILE A 384 -3.74 39.41 -14.80
CA ILE A 384 -4.51 38.18 -14.60
C ILE A 384 -4.11 37.20 -15.70
N GLU A 385 -3.29 36.18 -15.36
CA GLU A 385 -2.97 35.12 -16.29
C GLU A 385 -4.07 34.06 -16.32
N VAL A 386 -4.53 33.69 -17.51
CA VAL A 386 -5.51 32.62 -17.70
C VAL A 386 -4.92 31.54 -18.56
N GLN A 387 -4.71 30.37 -17.94
CA GLN A 387 -4.17 29.20 -18.64
C GLN A 387 -5.27 28.17 -18.92
N ARG A 388 -5.18 27.54 -20.11
CA ARG A 388 -6.10 26.47 -20.58
C ARG A 388 -5.28 25.28 -20.99
N SER A 389 -5.22 24.25 -20.16
CA SER A 389 -4.30 23.11 -20.40
C SER A 389 -5.03 21.80 -20.65
N ILE A 390 -4.30 20.88 -21.28
CA ILE A 390 -4.69 19.48 -21.44
C ILE A 390 -3.53 18.56 -21.07
N LYS A 391 -3.82 17.61 -20.20
CA LYS A 391 -3.00 16.44 -19.93
C LYS A 391 -3.59 15.22 -20.65
N ASP A 392 -2.76 14.50 -21.42
CA ASP A 392 -3.08 13.21 -22.06
C ASP A 392 -2.00 12.23 -21.65
N ARG A 393 -2.17 11.62 -20.48
CA ARG A 393 -1.19 10.73 -19.87
C ARG A 393 -1.64 9.27 -19.94
N PHE A 394 -0.74 8.41 -20.40
CA PHE A 394 -0.89 6.97 -20.32
C PHE A 394 0.25 6.34 -19.52
N GLU A 395 -0.09 5.79 -18.36
CA GLU A 395 0.82 5.12 -17.45
C GLU A 395 0.52 3.62 -17.40
N SER A 396 1.56 2.78 -17.36
CA SER A 396 1.46 1.34 -17.22
C SER A 396 2.34 0.82 -16.08
N GLN A 397 1.71 0.39 -14.98
CA GLN A 397 2.38 -0.25 -13.86
C GLN A 397 2.30 -1.77 -13.95
N ARG A 398 3.39 -2.48 -13.61
CA ARG A 398 3.43 -3.94 -13.64
C ARG A 398 4.17 -4.51 -12.43
N ILE A 399 3.61 -5.56 -11.82
CA ILE A 399 4.24 -6.33 -10.75
C ILE A 399 4.35 -7.79 -11.21
N ARG A 400 5.56 -8.35 -11.12
CA ARG A 400 5.87 -9.74 -11.52
C ARG A 400 6.63 -10.42 -10.39
N THR A 401 6.21 -11.62 -10.01
CA THR A 401 6.96 -12.41 -9.03
C THR A 401 7.06 -13.87 -9.43
N ILE A 402 8.19 -14.49 -9.10
CA ILE A 402 8.39 -15.93 -9.16
C ILE A 402 9.07 -16.39 -7.86
N ALA A 403 8.52 -17.39 -7.21
CA ALA A 403 9.11 -17.98 -6.01
C ALA A 403 9.13 -19.50 -6.10
N PHE A 404 10.26 -20.09 -5.75
CA PHE A 404 10.42 -21.51 -5.49
C PHE A 404 10.84 -21.71 -4.04
N GLY A 405 10.25 -22.66 -3.35
CA GLY A 405 10.63 -22.96 -1.99
C GLY A 405 10.02 -24.24 -1.47
N GLY A 406 10.27 -24.50 -0.19
CA GLY A 406 9.74 -25.67 0.46
C GLY A 406 9.97 -25.70 1.96
N GLU A 407 9.34 -26.71 2.57
CA GLU A 407 9.44 -27.03 3.98
C GLU A 407 9.64 -28.53 4.14
N THR A 408 10.57 -28.90 5.01
CA THR A 408 10.85 -30.29 5.33
C THR A 408 10.85 -30.49 6.84
N GLU A 409 9.97 -31.36 7.33
CA GLU A 409 9.86 -31.73 8.74
C GLU A 409 10.19 -33.22 8.91
N THR A 410 11.17 -33.52 9.74
CA THR A 410 11.57 -34.91 10.00
C THR A 410 12.28 -35.04 11.33
N ASN A 411 11.88 -36.00 12.16
CA ASN A 411 12.53 -36.31 13.44
C ASN A 411 12.76 -35.06 14.34
N GLY A 412 11.81 -34.15 14.37
CA GLY A 412 11.90 -32.89 15.13
C GLY A 412 12.86 -31.86 14.53
N TRP A 413 13.33 -32.02 13.30
CA TRP A 413 13.97 -30.98 12.51
C TRP A 413 12.94 -30.35 11.57
N ASN A 414 12.99 -29.04 11.47
CA ASN A 414 12.23 -28.26 10.50
C ASN A 414 13.22 -27.42 9.67
N ALA A 415 13.13 -27.54 8.36
CA ALA A 415 13.92 -26.74 7.43
C ALA A 415 13.00 -26.05 6.45
N LYS A 416 13.10 -24.69 6.34
CA LYS A 416 12.39 -23.88 5.35
C LYS A 416 13.40 -23.22 4.44
N TYR A 417 13.11 -23.20 3.15
CA TYR A 417 14.00 -22.59 2.16
C TYR A 417 13.23 -22.01 1.01
N SER A 418 13.70 -20.88 0.49
CA SER A 418 13.12 -20.23 -0.68
C SER A 418 14.13 -19.42 -1.46
N VAL A 419 13.87 -19.30 -2.75
CA VAL A 419 14.48 -18.33 -3.66
C VAL A 419 13.36 -17.61 -4.39
N SER A 420 13.51 -16.31 -4.61
CA SER A 420 12.50 -15.52 -5.28
C SER A 420 13.10 -14.42 -6.14
N TRP A 421 12.33 -14.01 -7.10
CA TRP A 421 12.54 -12.86 -7.94
C TRP A 421 11.24 -12.04 -7.98
N ALA A 422 11.35 -10.73 -7.86
CA ALA A 422 10.28 -9.78 -8.03
C ALA A 422 10.76 -8.61 -8.87
N LYS A 423 9.90 -8.11 -9.77
CA LYS A 423 10.16 -6.90 -10.54
C LYS A 423 8.88 -6.11 -10.67
N SER A 424 8.95 -4.83 -10.29
CA SER A 424 7.91 -3.83 -10.54
C SER A 424 8.43 -2.79 -11.53
N THR A 425 7.53 -2.27 -12.35
CA THR A 425 7.85 -1.22 -13.34
C THR A 425 6.68 -0.28 -13.46
N GLU A 426 6.96 1.00 -13.64
CA GLU A 426 6.02 2.02 -14.09
C GLU A 426 6.60 2.65 -15.37
N ARG A 427 5.74 2.87 -16.35
CA ARG A 427 6.19 3.38 -17.64
C ARG A 427 5.18 4.27 -18.30
N GLU A 428 5.66 5.43 -18.75
CA GLU A 428 4.98 6.30 -19.68
C GLU A 428 5.75 6.41 -21.00
N ASN A 429 5.02 6.60 -22.10
CA ASN A 429 5.59 6.71 -23.42
C ASN A 429 4.75 7.66 -24.27
N GLY A 430 5.29 8.83 -24.57
CA GLY A 430 4.64 9.82 -25.41
C GLY A 430 3.39 10.41 -24.75
N SER A 431 3.36 10.57 -23.42
CA SER A 431 2.34 11.34 -22.72
C SER A 431 2.55 12.83 -22.96
N ILE A 432 1.46 13.58 -23.02
CA ILE A 432 1.47 15.04 -22.97
C ILE A 432 1.04 15.44 -21.57
N ASP A 433 1.89 16.19 -20.84
CA ASP A 433 1.63 16.55 -19.46
C ASP A 433 2.35 17.85 -19.05
N PRO A 434 1.74 19.01 -19.28
CA PRO A 434 0.58 19.29 -20.12
C PRO A 434 0.90 19.83 -21.54
N ALA A 435 -0.15 20.24 -22.28
CA ALA A 435 -0.05 21.26 -23.33
C ALA A 435 -0.77 22.50 -22.84
N ASN A 436 -0.06 23.62 -22.77
CA ASN A 436 -0.51 24.88 -22.18
C ASN A 436 -0.88 25.89 -23.26
N PHE A 437 -2.06 26.50 -23.11
CA PHE A 437 -2.50 27.66 -23.89
C PHE A 437 -2.82 28.77 -22.92
N GLU A 438 -2.17 29.91 -23.03
CA GLU A 438 -2.28 30.98 -22.05
C GLU A 438 -2.52 32.35 -22.68
N ARG A 439 -2.99 33.24 -21.80
CA ARG A 439 -3.10 34.67 -22.06
C ARG A 439 -2.99 35.46 -20.75
N GLY A 440 -2.10 36.43 -20.73
CA GLY A 440 -2.08 37.53 -19.74
C GLY A 440 -3.07 38.60 -20.12
N PHE A 441 -3.84 39.10 -19.15
CA PHE A 441 -4.70 40.25 -19.26
C PHE A 441 -4.12 41.37 -18.38
N GLU A 442 -3.69 42.47 -18.98
CA GLU A 442 -3.11 43.64 -18.35
C GLU A 442 -3.72 44.91 -19.00
N ASP A 443 -4.41 45.74 -18.25
CA ASP A 443 -5.15 46.93 -18.74
C ASP A 443 -6.16 46.61 -19.87
N ASP A 444 -6.61 45.40 -20.02
CA ASP A 444 -7.57 44.93 -21.04
C ASP A 444 -9.02 45.09 -20.58
N GLY A 445 -9.23 45.39 -19.29
CA GLY A 445 -10.53 45.59 -18.64
C GLY A 445 -11.23 44.29 -18.25
N LEU A 446 -10.46 43.23 -17.93
CA LEU A 446 -10.97 41.98 -17.36
C LEU A 446 -11.09 42.14 -15.83
N VAL A 447 -12.21 41.67 -15.30
CA VAL A 447 -12.43 41.60 -13.84
C VAL A 447 -12.86 40.19 -13.48
N VAL A 448 -12.14 39.54 -12.57
CA VAL A 448 -12.42 38.20 -12.05
C VAL A 448 -12.78 38.28 -10.57
N GLY A 449 -13.94 37.72 -10.22
CA GLY A 449 -14.31 37.56 -8.80
C GLY A 449 -14.24 36.10 -8.37
N ILE A 450 -13.70 35.84 -7.19
CA ILE A 450 -13.69 34.51 -6.55
C ILE A 450 -14.62 34.53 -5.33
N ASP A 451 -15.59 33.63 -5.30
CA ASP A 451 -16.58 33.49 -4.22
C ASP A 451 -16.08 32.51 -3.15
N TYR A 452 -15.89 33.02 -1.92
CA TYR A 452 -15.45 32.29 -0.73
C TYR A 452 -16.60 31.89 0.20
N THR A 453 -17.85 32.01 -0.21
CA THR A 453 -19.02 31.64 0.64
C THR A 453 -19.07 30.12 0.92
N ASP A 454 -18.56 29.29 0.02
CA ASP A 454 -18.30 27.87 0.25
C ASP A 454 -16.82 27.55 -0.01
N MET A 455 -16.01 27.55 1.05
CA MET A 455 -14.57 27.28 0.97
C MET A 455 -14.22 25.88 0.46
N ARG A 456 -15.19 25.02 0.21
CA ARG A 456 -14.95 23.71 -0.45
C ARG A 456 -15.08 23.80 -1.97
N LYS A 457 -15.80 24.82 -2.48
CA LYS A 457 -16.07 25.02 -3.91
C LYS A 457 -15.95 26.48 -4.26
N LEU A 458 -14.74 26.94 -4.47
CA LEU A 458 -14.49 28.29 -4.94
C LEU A 458 -15.08 28.43 -6.34
N LEU A 459 -16.03 29.35 -6.51
CA LEU A 459 -16.62 29.65 -7.80
C LEU A 459 -16.09 30.97 -8.31
N TYR A 460 -15.74 31.04 -9.58
CA TYR A 460 -15.33 32.30 -10.19
C TYR A 460 -16.46 32.95 -11.01
N SER A 461 -16.32 34.23 -11.21
CA SER A 461 -17.16 35.02 -12.09
C SER A 461 -16.30 35.97 -12.90
N VAL A 462 -16.69 36.20 -14.15
CA VAL A 462 -15.96 37.09 -15.08
C VAL A 462 -16.85 38.22 -15.53
N SER A 463 -16.32 39.43 -15.54
CA SER A 463 -16.98 40.62 -16.03
C SER A 463 -16.00 41.52 -16.81
N GLY A 464 -16.46 42.62 -17.39
CA GLY A 464 -15.62 43.48 -18.25
C GLY A 464 -15.34 42.84 -19.60
N ASN A 465 -14.08 42.56 -19.92
CA ASN A 465 -13.67 42.02 -21.22
C ASN A 465 -13.95 40.50 -21.33
N THR A 466 -15.20 40.11 -21.17
CA THR A 466 -15.62 38.69 -21.33
C THR A 466 -15.49 38.17 -22.77
N ALA A 467 -15.41 39.07 -23.75
CA ALA A 467 -15.33 38.68 -25.17
C ALA A 467 -14.00 37.98 -25.46
N ASP A 468 -12.90 38.50 -24.97
CA ASP A 468 -11.59 37.94 -25.15
C ASP A 468 -11.38 36.74 -24.22
N PHE A 469 -11.88 36.81 -23.00
CA PHE A 469 -11.81 35.68 -22.05
C PHE A 469 -12.43 34.38 -22.60
N TYR A 470 -13.51 34.48 -23.37
CA TYR A 470 -14.14 33.28 -23.99
C TYR A 470 -13.72 33.04 -25.44
N ASN A 471 -12.79 33.83 -26.01
CA ASN A 471 -12.32 33.64 -27.39
C ASN A 471 -11.10 32.69 -27.42
N PRO A 472 -11.23 31.47 -27.96
CA PRO A 472 -10.10 30.53 -27.98
C PRO A 472 -8.91 30.99 -28.83
N SER A 473 -9.10 31.98 -29.74
CA SER A 473 -8.01 32.53 -30.54
C SER A 473 -7.12 33.52 -29.83
N GLU A 474 -7.49 33.90 -28.58
CA GLU A 474 -6.71 34.80 -27.75
C GLU A 474 -5.70 34.07 -26.86
N TYR A 475 -5.81 32.75 -26.73
CA TYR A 475 -4.91 31.92 -25.94
C TYR A 475 -3.85 31.31 -26.85
N GLY A 476 -2.61 31.84 -26.79
CA GLY A 476 -1.45 31.30 -27.50
C GLY A 476 -1.00 29.97 -26.92
N LEU A 477 -0.42 29.11 -27.73
CA LEU A 477 0.29 27.95 -27.22
C LEU A 477 1.60 28.43 -26.60
N ASP A 478 1.76 28.19 -25.32
CA ASP A 478 3.00 28.40 -24.60
C ASP A 478 3.94 27.20 -24.88
N ASP A 479 3.65 26.03 -24.31
CA ASP A 479 4.43 24.83 -24.53
C ASP A 479 3.57 23.56 -24.68
N ILE A 480 4.19 22.51 -25.21
CA ILE A 480 3.75 21.12 -25.07
C ILE A 480 4.86 20.32 -24.39
N THR A 481 4.66 19.96 -23.13
CA THR A 481 5.54 19.03 -22.43
C THR A 481 5.25 17.61 -22.88
N LEU A 482 6.20 16.99 -23.61
CA LEU A 482 6.11 15.62 -24.06
C LEU A 482 6.99 14.70 -23.22
N THR A 483 6.40 13.82 -22.42
CA THR A 483 7.11 12.71 -21.79
C THR A 483 7.42 11.65 -22.85
N VAL A 484 8.58 11.74 -23.49
CA VAL A 484 9.03 10.75 -24.48
C VAL A 484 9.15 9.38 -23.83
N LEU A 485 9.73 9.35 -22.63
CA LEU A 485 9.88 8.16 -21.80
C LEU A 485 9.95 8.53 -20.33
N SER A 486 9.13 7.90 -19.51
CA SER A 486 9.34 7.76 -18.07
C SER A 486 9.41 6.25 -17.76
N ASP A 487 10.52 5.75 -17.20
CA ASP A 487 10.75 4.31 -16.94
C ASP A 487 11.31 4.09 -15.54
N ALA A 488 10.42 3.83 -14.57
CA ALA A 488 10.79 3.40 -13.25
C ALA A 488 10.86 1.87 -13.19
N GLN A 489 11.93 1.33 -12.64
CA GLN A 489 12.14 -0.10 -12.47
C GLN A 489 12.65 -0.40 -11.07
N ASP A 490 12.09 -1.43 -10.43
CA ASP A 490 12.50 -1.91 -9.12
C ASP A 490 12.53 -3.45 -9.13
N GLU A 491 13.71 -4.03 -9.00
CA GLU A 491 13.95 -5.47 -9.13
C GLU A 491 14.64 -6.03 -7.89
N GLU A 492 14.11 -7.11 -7.33
CA GLU A 492 14.67 -7.77 -6.15
C GLU A 492 14.84 -9.28 -6.36
N TYR A 493 16.02 -9.79 -6.04
CA TYR A 493 16.29 -11.21 -5.84
C TYR A 493 16.40 -11.49 -4.34
N ALA A 494 15.86 -12.61 -3.88
CA ALA A 494 16.03 -13.02 -2.49
C ALA A 494 16.28 -14.52 -2.34
N ALA A 495 17.03 -14.87 -1.30
CA ALA A 495 17.24 -16.26 -0.88
C ALA A 495 17.14 -16.36 0.64
N LYS A 496 16.37 -17.36 1.14
CA LYS A 496 16.15 -17.59 2.57
C LYS A 496 16.37 -19.06 2.90
N PHE A 497 16.97 -19.32 4.07
CA PHE A 497 17.11 -20.64 4.65
C PHE A 497 16.94 -20.56 6.16
N ASP A 498 16.02 -21.36 6.71
CA ASP A 498 15.79 -21.51 8.15
C ASP A 498 15.96 -22.97 8.54
N LEU A 499 16.55 -23.21 9.71
CA LEU A 499 16.73 -24.55 10.30
C LEU A 499 16.34 -24.51 11.77
N GLY A 500 15.35 -25.30 12.14
CA GLY A 500 14.89 -25.45 13.52
C GLY A 500 15.07 -26.87 14.04
N ARG A 501 15.25 -26.98 15.38
CA ARG A 501 15.27 -28.24 16.11
C ARG A 501 14.36 -28.17 17.32
N GLU A 502 13.45 -29.12 17.40
CA GLU A 502 12.56 -29.31 18.54
C GLU A 502 13.17 -30.21 19.61
N PHE A 503 13.01 -29.84 20.86
CA PHE A 503 13.37 -30.59 22.05
C PHE A 503 12.13 -30.78 22.93
N GLN A 504 11.77 -32.04 23.15
CA GLN A 504 10.66 -32.38 24.02
C GLN A 504 11.09 -32.28 25.47
N THR A 505 10.25 -31.63 26.30
CA THR A 505 10.44 -31.52 27.75
C THR A 505 9.22 -32.09 28.46
N GLY A 506 9.27 -32.22 29.79
CA GLY A 506 8.13 -32.75 30.57
C GLY A 506 6.90 -31.81 30.64
N SER A 507 7.02 -30.54 30.15
CA SER A 507 5.96 -29.52 30.27
C SER A 507 5.73 -28.72 28.97
N GLY A 508 6.26 -29.15 27.83
CA GLY A 508 6.13 -28.48 26.56
C GLY A 508 7.25 -28.80 25.58
N THR A 509 7.30 -28.10 24.47
CA THR A 509 8.29 -28.21 23.40
C THR A 509 9.16 -26.95 23.37
N PHE A 510 10.49 -27.14 23.39
CA PHE A 510 11.44 -26.05 23.18
C PHE A 510 12.06 -26.20 21.79
N THR A 511 11.97 -25.14 20.98
CA THR A 511 12.57 -25.11 19.64
C THR A 511 13.67 -24.07 19.59
N VAL A 512 14.82 -24.46 19.05
CA VAL A 512 15.88 -23.52 18.66
C VAL A 512 15.89 -23.44 17.14
N GLN A 513 15.80 -22.22 16.60
CA GLN A 513 15.81 -21.99 15.16
C GLN A 513 16.81 -20.88 14.82
N GLY A 514 17.55 -21.08 13.74
CA GLY A 514 18.41 -20.07 13.15
C GLY A 514 18.22 -20.02 11.65
N GLY A 515 18.49 -18.88 11.05
CA GLY A 515 18.34 -18.74 9.61
C GLY A 515 19.15 -17.59 9.03
N PHE A 516 19.16 -17.57 7.72
CA PHE A 516 19.84 -16.57 6.91
C PHE A 516 18.92 -16.11 5.78
N LYS A 517 18.96 -14.80 5.46
CA LYS A 517 18.29 -14.20 4.29
C LYS A 517 19.19 -13.20 3.61
N GLY A 518 19.33 -13.30 2.30
CA GLY A 518 19.94 -12.31 1.43
C GLY A 518 18.88 -11.70 0.52
N ARG A 519 18.95 -10.39 0.33
CA ARG A 519 18.14 -9.62 -0.63
C ARG A 519 19.06 -8.72 -1.43
N TRP A 520 18.88 -8.68 -2.73
CA TRP A 520 19.63 -7.88 -3.69
C TRP A 520 18.61 -7.11 -4.52
N ARG A 521 18.55 -5.81 -4.32
CA ARG A 521 17.58 -4.91 -4.94
C ARG A 521 18.27 -3.85 -5.75
N GLU A 522 17.71 -3.53 -6.91
CA GLU A 522 18.12 -2.42 -7.75
C GLU A 522 16.87 -1.64 -8.17
N LYS A 523 16.87 -0.33 -7.92
CA LYS A 523 15.84 0.61 -8.35
C LYS A 523 16.48 1.68 -9.22
N SER A 524 15.85 1.98 -10.37
CA SER A 524 16.28 3.05 -11.28
C SER A 524 15.07 3.80 -11.78
N TYR A 525 15.29 5.06 -12.08
CA TYR A 525 14.35 5.93 -12.77
C TYR A 525 15.08 6.65 -13.89
N ASN A 526 14.45 6.75 -15.06
CA ASN A 526 14.94 7.48 -16.21
C ASN A 526 13.79 8.26 -16.83
N LEU A 527 13.96 9.57 -16.96
CA LEU A 527 13.02 10.48 -17.60
C LEU A 527 13.65 11.06 -18.87
N GLU A 528 12.88 11.08 -19.95
CA GLU A 528 13.18 11.81 -21.19
C GLU A 528 11.97 12.73 -21.45
N ALA A 529 12.11 14.01 -21.13
CA ALA A 529 11.10 15.05 -21.38
C ALA A 529 11.55 15.95 -22.55
N GLU A 530 10.59 16.42 -23.32
CA GLU A 530 10.80 17.38 -24.42
C GLU A 530 9.76 18.49 -24.31
N TYR A 531 10.20 19.74 -24.37
CA TYR A 531 9.38 20.94 -24.37
C TYR A 531 9.29 21.49 -25.78
N TRP A 532 8.08 21.56 -26.34
CA TRP A 532 7.82 21.95 -27.70
C TRP A 532 7.01 23.24 -27.77
N GLU A 533 7.51 24.26 -28.42
CA GLU A 533 6.91 25.58 -28.55
C GLU A 533 6.46 25.86 -29.99
N ASN A 534 5.39 26.65 -30.14
CA ASN A 534 4.94 27.16 -31.43
C ASN A 534 4.05 28.41 -31.25
N GLY A 535 4.63 29.58 -31.43
CA GLY A 535 3.96 30.89 -31.25
C GLY A 535 2.84 31.22 -32.24
N ASP A 536 2.64 30.45 -33.30
CA ASP A 536 1.59 30.66 -34.30
C ASP A 536 0.28 29.93 -33.98
N LEU A 537 0.32 28.97 -32.98
CA LEU A 537 -0.84 28.17 -32.60
C LEU A 537 -1.64 28.81 -31.48
N THR A 538 -2.93 28.59 -31.49
CA THR A 538 -3.86 29.03 -30.47
C THR A 538 -4.78 27.89 -29.99
N LEU A 539 -5.47 28.06 -28.88
CA LEU A 539 -6.46 27.09 -28.41
C LEU A 539 -7.56 26.82 -29.46
N ALA A 540 -7.83 27.75 -30.38
CA ALA A 540 -8.80 27.55 -31.43
C ALA A 540 -8.45 26.36 -32.36
N ASP A 541 -7.16 26.04 -32.49
CA ASP A 541 -6.66 24.94 -33.33
C ASP A 541 -6.86 23.57 -32.61
N ALA A 542 -6.94 23.56 -31.30
CA ALA A 542 -7.10 22.37 -30.44
C ALA A 542 -8.42 22.35 -29.66
N LEU A 543 -9.41 23.13 -30.03
CA LEU A 543 -10.63 23.38 -29.27
C LEU A 543 -11.47 22.11 -29.00
N GLY A 544 -11.89 21.94 -27.76
CA GLY A 544 -12.74 20.86 -27.26
C GLY A 544 -14.05 21.28 -26.62
N LYS A 545 -14.59 20.40 -25.80
CA LYS A 545 -15.81 20.66 -25.02
C LYS A 545 -15.63 20.14 -23.61
N GLN A 546 -15.90 20.96 -22.61
CA GLN A 546 -15.90 20.55 -21.20
C GLN A 546 -16.96 19.49 -20.87
N THR A 547 -16.64 18.65 -19.89
CA THR A 547 -17.57 17.76 -19.18
C THR A 547 -17.75 18.20 -17.71
N TYR A 548 -17.00 19.18 -17.28
CA TYR A 548 -16.99 19.75 -15.93
C TYR A 548 -18.38 20.26 -15.50
N ARG A 549 -18.76 19.95 -14.23
CA ARG A 549 -20.14 20.17 -13.74
C ARG A 549 -20.24 21.28 -12.70
N ILE A 550 -19.09 21.70 -12.12
CA ILE A 550 -19.09 22.66 -11.01
C ILE A 550 -19.21 24.10 -11.53
N ALA A 551 -18.49 24.41 -12.61
CA ALA A 551 -18.46 25.75 -13.22
C ALA A 551 -18.37 25.64 -14.77
N ASP A 552 -18.53 26.76 -15.47
CA ASP A 552 -18.21 26.86 -16.89
C ASP A 552 -16.72 27.19 -17.04
N ILE A 553 -15.93 26.24 -17.49
CA ILE A 553 -14.48 26.38 -17.69
C ILE A 553 -14.11 26.55 -19.17
N SER A 554 -15.08 26.89 -20.02
CA SER A 554 -14.85 27.13 -21.47
C SER A 554 -14.03 28.44 -21.71
N PRO A 555 -13.27 28.49 -22.82
CA PRO A 555 -12.95 27.44 -23.78
C PRO A 555 -11.93 26.45 -23.22
N VAL A 556 -11.99 25.18 -23.64
CA VAL A 556 -11.06 24.14 -23.17
C VAL A 556 -10.48 23.38 -24.37
N PRO A 557 -9.27 22.83 -24.24
CA PRO A 557 -8.68 21.99 -25.29
C PRO A 557 -9.43 20.66 -25.44
N SER A 558 -9.32 20.05 -26.62
CA SER A 558 -9.80 18.69 -26.87
C SER A 558 -8.81 17.66 -26.35
N TYR A 559 -9.28 16.45 -26.07
CA TYR A 559 -8.43 15.38 -25.53
C TYR A 559 -7.22 15.01 -26.40
N SER A 560 -7.35 15.09 -27.73
CA SER A 560 -6.29 14.69 -28.67
C SER A 560 -5.71 15.83 -29.52
N GLY A 561 -6.24 17.06 -29.41
CA GLY A 561 -5.89 18.16 -30.31
C GLY A 561 -4.41 18.51 -30.29
N ALA A 562 -3.84 18.74 -29.13
CA ALA A 562 -2.41 19.04 -28.99
C ALA A 562 -1.52 17.91 -29.54
N ARG A 563 -1.85 16.66 -29.21
CA ARG A 563 -1.17 15.46 -29.73
C ARG A 563 -1.24 15.35 -31.26
N GLU A 564 -2.42 15.55 -31.85
CA GLU A 564 -2.63 15.46 -33.30
C GLU A 564 -1.85 16.54 -34.04
N ILE A 565 -1.76 17.74 -33.46
CA ILE A 565 -1.03 18.87 -34.08
C ILE A 565 0.48 18.61 -33.96
N LEU A 566 1.02 18.29 -32.80
CA LEU A 566 2.44 18.04 -32.57
C LEU A 566 2.96 16.89 -33.47
N PHE A 567 2.29 15.73 -33.45
CA PHE A 567 2.72 14.56 -34.21
C PHE A 567 2.35 14.63 -35.69
N GLY A 568 1.36 15.46 -36.05
CA GLY A 568 0.99 15.69 -37.45
C GLY A 568 1.99 16.58 -38.22
N ASN A 569 2.52 17.59 -37.55
CA ASN A 569 3.41 18.60 -38.13
C ASN A 569 4.59 18.94 -37.20
N PRO A 570 5.43 17.98 -36.81
CA PRO A 570 6.50 18.25 -35.83
C PRO A 570 7.56 19.27 -36.31
N GLY A 571 7.61 19.55 -37.60
CA GLY A 571 8.53 20.55 -38.15
C GLY A 571 8.06 21.99 -38.00
N ASP A 572 6.86 22.21 -37.52
CA ASP A 572 6.30 23.54 -37.24
C ASP A 572 6.58 23.99 -35.78
N PHE A 573 7.17 23.10 -34.99
CA PHE A 573 7.52 23.35 -33.58
C PHE A 573 9.03 23.57 -33.39
N GLU A 574 9.39 24.35 -32.41
CA GLU A 574 10.73 24.52 -31.91
C GLU A 574 10.91 23.76 -30.58
N LEU A 575 12.03 23.05 -30.44
CA LEU A 575 12.34 22.30 -29.19
C LEU A 575 13.11 23.22 -28.25
N ASN A 576 12.57 23.45 -27.07
CA ASN A 576 13.33 24.05 -25.99
C ASN A 576 14.30 22.98 -25.44
N ALA A 577 15.54 23.03 -25.94
CA ALA A 577 16.56 22.03 -25.62
C ALA A 577 17.12 22.17 -24.19
N VAL A 578 17.01 23.36 -23.59
CA VAL A 578 17.52 23.65 -22.25
C VAL A 578 16.64 22.98 -21.21
N ASP A 579 15.36 23.31 -21.19
CA ASP A 579 14.39 22.74 -20.24
C ASP A 579 14.26 21.24 -20.43
N SER A 580 14.23 20.78 -21.70
CA SER A 580 14.24 19.35 -22.02
C SER A 580 15.44 18.60 -21.42
N ALA A 581 16.63 19.19 -21.48
CA ALA A 581 17.84 18.59 -20.94
C ALA A 581 17.90 18.68 -19.39
N PHE A 582 17.38 19.76 -18.83
CA PHE A 582 17.35 19.99 -17.39
C PHE A 582 16.45 18.96 -16.70
N ASP A 583 15.17 18.91 -17.02
CA ASP A 583 14.19 18.02 -16.41
C ASP A 583 14.55 16.54 -16.61
N SER A 584 15.00 16.17 -17.81
CA SER A 584 15.49 14.81 -18.05
C SER A 584 16.64 14.42 -17.12
N ALA A 585 17.58 15.34 -16.86
CA ALA A 585 18.77 15.04 -16.05
C ALA A 585 18.49 15.05 -14.53
N VAL A 586 17.57 15.89 -14.09
CA VAL A 586 17.19 16.06 -12.66
C VAL A 586 16.59 14.77 -12.08
N GLU A 587 15.76 14.09 -12.86
CA GLU A 587 15.00 12.95 -12.39
C GLU A 587 15.78 11.63 -12.41
N ASP A 588 16.88 11.54 -13.14
CA ASP A 588 17.64 10.31 -13.36
C ASP A 588 18.38 9.81 -12.12
N TYR A 589 18.10 8.58 -11.67
CA TYR A 589 18.88 7.96 -10.61
C TYR A 589 18.91 6.42 -10.71
N SER A 590 19.87 5.80 -10.00
CA SER A 590 19.91 4.36 -9.74
C SER A 590 20.46 4.06 -8.35
N VAL A 591 19.78 3.16 -7.62
CA VAL A 591 20.19 2.74 -6.27
C VAL A 591 20.15 1.22 -6.17
N SER A 592 21.32 0.61 -5.88
CA SER A 592 21.41 -0.78 -5.46
C SER A 592 21.39 -0.88 -3.93
N GLU A 593 20.53 -1.73 -3.38
CA GLU A 593 20.41 -1.98 -1.94
C GLU A 593 20.53 -3.48 -1.64
N ASP A 594 21.67 -3.89 -1.10
CA ASP A 594 21.91 -5.28 -0.69
C ASP A 594 21.71 -5.43 0.81
N VAL A 595 20.86 -6.39 1.23
CA VAL A 595 20.58 -6.69 2.64
C VAL A 595 20.97 -8.13 2.95
N MET A 596 21.91 -8.31 3.87
CA MET A 596 22.31 -9.62 4.42
C MET A 596 21.86 -9.74 5.86
N ALA A 597 21.05 -10.75 6.17
CA ALA A 597 20.47 -10.92 7.48
C ALA A 597 20.70 -12.35 8.02
N GLY A 598 20.93 -12.44 9.33
CA GLY A 598 20.96 -13.69 10.05
C GLY A 598 20.26 -13.57 11.39
N TYR A 599 19.65 -14.65 11.87
CA TYR A 599 18.95 -14.63 13.17
C TYR A 599 19.12 -15.92 13.95
N LEU A 600 18.90 -15.81 15.25
CA LEU A 600 18.75 -16.93 16.17
C LEU A 600 17.55 -16.67 17.09
N LEU A 601 16.65 -17.64 17.23
CA LEU A 601 15.53 -17.58 18.13
C LEU A 601 15.38 -18.87 18.97
N GLY A 602 14.80 -18.71 20.14
CA GLY A 602 14.24 -19.76 20.97
C GLY A 602 12.72 -19.63 21.04
N ARG A 603 12.02 -20.76 20.93
CA ARG A 603 10.57 -20.84 21.04
C ARG A 603 10.21 -21.89 22.10
N TRP A 604 9.31 -21.52 22.97
CA TRP A 604 8.71 -22.41 23.98
C TRP A 604 7.21 -22.52 23.73
N ASP A 605 6.73 -23.74 23.54
CA ASP A 605 5.31 -24.06 23.39
C ASP A 605 4.87 -25.02 24.49
N SER A 606 3.83 -24.63 25.23
CA SER A 606 3.05 -25.49 26.12
C SER A 606 1.57 -25.41 25.74
N ALA A 607 0.70 -26.10 26.45
CA ALA A 607 -0.74 -26.08 26.18
C ALA A 607 -1.36 -24.66 26.27
N THR A 608 -0.81 -23.80 27.13
CA THR A 608 -1.39 -22.46 27.39
C THR A 608 -0.44 -21.30 27.10
N LEU A 609 0.87 -21.58 26.98
CA LEU A 609 1.87 -20.52 26.87
C LEU A 609 2.81 -20.79 25.71
N ARG A 610 2.97 -19.79 24.84
CA ARG A 610 3.99 -19.72 23.81
C ARG A 610 4.84 -18.48 24.03
N VAL A 611 6.16 -18.66 24.01
CA VAL A 611 7.15 -17.57 24.09
C VAL A 611 8.14 -17.72 22.95
N ILE A 612 8.33 -16.66 22.19
CA ILE A 612 9.32 -16.59 21.09
C ILE A 612 10.22 -15.42 21.36
N GLY A 613 11.51 -15.66 21.48
CA GLY A 613 12.48 -14.59 21.72
C GLY A 613 13.80 -14.85 20.99
N GLY A 614 14.46 -13.79 20.57
CA GLY A 614 15.71 -13.91 19.87
C GLY A 614 16.23 -12.57 19.33
N VAL A 615 17.16 -12.66 18.41
CA VAL A 615 17.78 -11.50 17.81
C VAL A 615 18.04 -11.74 16.32
N ARG A 616 17.82 -10.72 15.54
CA ARG A 616 18.14 -10.63 14.10
C ARG A 616 19.23 -9.58 13.93
N TYR A 617 20.20 -9.88 13.08
CA TYR A 617 21.24 -8.98 12.60
C TYR A 617 21.00 -8.71 11.12
N GLU A 618 21.03 -7.44 10.71
CA GLU A 618 20.95 -7.02 9.31
C GLU A 618 22.13 -6.09 8.98
N ARG A 619 22.74 -6.34 7.83
CA ARG A 619 23.74 -5.46 7.22
C ARG A 619 23.23 -5.01 5.86
N THR A 620 23.21 -3.70 5.64
CA THR A 620 22.79 -3.07 4.38
C THR A 620 23.99 -2.44 3.70
N SER A 621 24.05 -2.58 2.38
CA SER A 621 25.06 -1.94 1.53
C SER A 621 24.37 -1.28 0.35
N ASN A 622 24.52 0.04 0.23
CA ASN A 622 23.94 0.83 -0.85
C ASN A 622 25.02 1.32 -1.81
N GLN A 623 24.72 1.28 -3.12
CA GLN A 623 25.45 2.02 -4.15
C GLN A 623 24.44 2.93 -4.82
N ILE A 624 24.72 4.22 -4.85
CA ILE A 624 23.77 5.28 -5.18
C ILE A 624 24.40 6.10 -6.30
N PHE A 625 23.66 6.32 -7.39
CA PHE A 625 24.06 7.09 -8.56
C PHE A 625 22.96 8.10 -8.88
N GLY A 626 23.36 9.27 -9.37
CA GLY A 626 22.49 10.34 -9.83
C GLY A 626 23.33 11.46 -10.44
N ASN A 627 22.74 12.63 -10.58
CA ASN A 627 23.33 13.76 -11.26
C ASN A 627 23.47 14.98 -10.31
N ASP A 628 24.50 15.78 -10.54
CA ASP A 628 24.65 17.14 -10.12
C ASP A 628 24.30 18.00 -11.33
N VAL A 629 23.19 18.72 -11.26
CA VAL A 629 22.59 19.47 -12.37
C VAL A 629 22.59 20.95 -11.97
N LEU A 630 23.17 21.78 -12.80
CA LEU A 630 23.19 23.22 -12.64
C LEU A 630 22.59 23.86 -13.88
N LEU A 631 21.49 24.57 -13.71
CA LEU A 631 20.95 25.52 -14.68
C LEU A 631 21.54 26.90 -14.39
N VAL A 632 22.06 27.57 -15.40
CA VAL A 632 22.55 28.95 -15.32
C VAL A 632 21.83 29.73 -16.41
N GLU A 633 21.04 30.71 -16.00
CA GLU A 633 20.34 31.61 -16.91
C GLU A 633 21.30 32.51 -17.69
N GLU A 634 20.80 33.08 -18.79
CA GLU A 634 21.54 34.06 -19.58
C GLU A 634 22.03 35.17 -18.68
N ASP A 635 23.26 35.68 -18.94
CA ASP A 635 24.00 36.63 -18.11
C ASP A 635 24.46 36.13 -16.72
N GLY A 636 24.10 34.94 -16.27
CA GLY A 636 24.58 34.29 -15.03
C GLY A 636 26.06 33.86 -15.15
N VAL A 637 26.70 33.64 -13.97
CA VAL A 637 28.15 33.29 -13.90
C VAL A 637 28.35 31.77 -13.97
N LEU A 638 28.96 31.29 -15.03
CA LEU A 638 29.34 29.88 -15.23
C LEU A 638 30.41 29.40 -14.23
N PRO A 639 30.49 28.13 -13.83
CA PRO A 639 31.47 27.58 -12.91
C PRO A 639 32.96 27.81 -13.30
N GLY A 640 33.25 28.20 -14.53
CA GLY A 640 34.60 28.54 -15.00
C GLY A 640 34.92 30.01 -14.97
N GLY A 641 34.00 30.88 -14.47
CA GLY A 641 34.18 32.36 -14.42
C GLY A 641 33.87 33.04 -15.76
N GLY A 642 33.17 32.38 -16.67
CA GLY A 642 32.55 32.99 -17.85
C GLY A 642 31.14 33.49 -17.51
N ILE A 643 30.52 34.24 -18.43
CA ILE A 643 29.11 34.62 -18.39
C ILE A 643 28.35 33.75 -19.40
N ALA A 644 27.22 33.23 -19.02
CA ALA A 644 26.33 32.52 -19.92
C ALA A 644 25.77 33.48 -20.98
N THR A 645 25.73 33.06 -22.23
CA THR A 645 25.19 33.85 -23.35
C THR A 645 23.79 33.38 -23.78
N GLU A 646 23.31 32.37 -23.18
CA GLU A 646 21.98 31.73 -23.24
C GLU A 646 21.86 30.80 -22.03
N ASP A 647 20.67 30.43 -21.65
CA ASP A 647 20.43 29.46 -20.58
C ASP A 647 21.20 28.17 -20.83
N THR A 648 21.91 27.70 -19.81
CA THR A 648 22.90 26.63 -19.95
C THR A 648 22.73 25.58 -18.86
N VAL A 649 22.49 24.33 -19.24
CA VAL A 649 22.43 23.19 -18.34
C VAL A 649 23.78 22.46 -18.28
N ILE A 650 24.29 22.24 -17.08
CA ILE A 650 25.53 21.52 -16.81
C ILE A 650 25.21 20.27 -16.00
N VAL A 651 25.46 19.09 -16.53
CA VAL A 651 25.19 17.81 -15.88
C VAL A 651 26.48 17.08 -15.57
N ALA A 652 26.67 16.66 -14.31
CA ALA A 652 27.80 15.86 -13.85
C ALA A 652 27.35 14.63 -13.06
N PRO A 653 27.64 13.40 -13.50
CA PRO A 653 27.25 12.20 -12.78
C PRO A 653 28.01 12.06 -11.46
N VAL A 654 27.31 11.70 -10.39
CA VAL A 654 27.86 11.51 -9.05
C VAL A 654 27.49 10.14 -8.48
N ALA A 655 28.34 9.61 -7.58
CA ALA A 655 28.14 8.28 -7.00
C ALA A 655 28.56 8.21 -5.53
N TYR A 656 27.76 7.53 -4.72
CA TYR A 656 28.00 7.33 -3.30
C TYR A 656 27.90 5.86 -2.91
N LYS A 657 28.59 5.49 -1.82
CA LYS A 657 28.49 4.13 -1.22
C LYS A 657 28.26 4.25 0.26
N ARG A 658 27.37 3.46 0.77
CA ARG A 658 27.02 3.43 2.18
C ARG A 658 26.86 2.02 2.70
N ASN A 659 27.30 1.79 3.95
CA ASN A 659 27.10 0.53 4.66
C ASN A 659 26.69 0.82 6.10
N TYR A 660 25.72 0.06 6.59
CA TYR A 660 25.29 0.14 7.99
C TYR A 660 24.75 -1.20 8.47
N GLU A 661 24.64 -1.35 9.80
CA GLU A 661 24.20 -2.60 10.41
C GLU A 661 23.30 -2.35 11.62
N HIS A 662 22.35 -3.28 11.84
CA HIS A 662 21.42 -3.20 12.95
C HIS A 662 21.23 -4.54 13.65
N TRP A 663 21.06 -4.46 14.99
CA TRP A 663 20.67 -5.57 15.83
C TRP A 663 19.22 -5.37 16.28
N LEU A 664 18.35 -6.34 15.96
CA LEU A 664 16.91 -6.27 16.10
C LEU A 664 16.45 -7.38 17.06
N PRO A 665 16.52 -7.16 18.39
CA PRO A 665 15.96 -8.10 19.37
C PRO A 665 14.44 -8.08 19.31
N SER A 666 13.80 -9.25 19.55
CA SER A 666 12.36 -9.34 19.73
C SER A 666 11.97 -10.43 20.73
N LEU A 667 10.87 -10.16 21.44
CA LEU A 667 10.23 -11.08 22.37
C LEU A 667 8.71 -11.00 22.17
N ASN A 668 8.10 -12.15 21.87
CA ASN A 668 6.65 -12.29 21.73
C ASN A 668 6.16 -13.36 22.69
N LEU A 669 5.06 -13.07 23.39
CA LEU A 669 4.39 -13.96 24.30
C LEU A 669 2.93 -14.11 23.90
N ARG A 670 2.43 -15.35 23.82
CA ARG A 670 1.02 -15.70 23.65
C ARG A 670 0.58 -16.58 24.80
N TRP A 671 -0.41 -16.14 25.55
CA TRP A 671 -0.93 -16.84 26.72
C TRP A 671 -2.43 -17.08 26.60
N GLU A 672 -2.83 -18.34 26.58
CA GLU A 672 -4.22 -18.76 26.75
C GLU A 672 -4.55 -18.70 28.25
N ALA A 673 -4.98 -17.52 28.71
CA ALA A 673 -5.32 -17.29 30.12
C ALA A 673 -6.57 -18.06 30.53
N GLN A 674 -7.48 -18.30 29.58
CA GLN A 674 -8.65 -19.19 29.67
C GLN A 674 -8.87 -19.80 28.28
N ASP A 675 -9.73 -20.82 28.20
CA ASP A 675 -10.04 -21.52 26.92
C ASP A 675 -10.53 -20.57 25.81
N ASP A 676 -11.11 -19.44 26.17
CA ASP A 676 -11.69 -18.42 25.31
C ASP A 676 -11.00 -17.05 25.42
N LEU A 677 -9.93 -16.92 26.23
CA LEU A 677 -9.17 -15.67 26.39
C LEU A 677 -7.70 -15.87 26.04
N VAL A 678 -7.25 -15.17 25.01
CA VAL A 678 -5.86 -15.09 24.61
C VAL A 678 -5.30 -13.71 24.89
N VAL A 679 -4.14 -13.66 25.54
CA VAL A 679 -3.36 -12.45 25.81
C VAL A 679 -2.05 -12.53 25.03
N ARG A 680 -1.68 -11.45 24.34
CA ARG A 680 -0.37 -11.34 23.71
C ARG A 680 0.37 -10.12 24.21
N LEU A 681 1.69 -10.28 24.34
CA LEU A 681 2.61 -9.19 24.63
C LEU A 681 3.77 -9.29 23.66
N ALA A 682 4.19 -8.17 23.08
CA ALA A 682 5.36 -8.12 22.23
C ALA A 682 6.23 -6.90 22.56
N GLY A 683 7.55 -7.08 22.48
CA GLY A 683 8.53 -6.01 22.55
C GLY A 683 9.63 -6.27 21.55
N TYR A 684 9.90 -5.35 20.65
CA TYR A 684 10.85 -5.57 19.56
C TYR A 684 11.42 -4.26 19.01
N ARG A 685 12.61 -4.37 18.42
CA ARG A 685 13.22 -3.29 17.64
C ARG A 685 13.04 -3.57 16.16
N SER A 686 12.68 -2.53 15.40
CA SER A 686 12.52 -2.56 13.95
C SER A 686 13.15 -1.33 13.31
N LEU A 687 13.23 -1.33 11.99
CA LEU A 687 13.72 -0.20 11.20
C LEU A 687 12.88 -0.04 9.93
N VAL A 688 12.97 1.12 9.27
CA VAL A 688 12.55 1.32 7.88
C VAL A 688 13.63 2.12 7.16
N ARG A 689 14.01 1.65 5.99
CA ARG A 689 15.04 2.30 5.17
C ARG A 689 14.48 3.53 4.47
N PRO A 690 15.29 4.58 4.23
CA PRO A 690 14.86 5.79 3.50
C PRO A 690 14.31 5.45 2.11
N LYS A 691 13.45 6.30 1.57
CA LYS A 691 13.07 6.28 0.16
C LYS A 691 14.33 6.29 -0.71
N LEU A 692 14.36 5.50 -1.79
CA LEU A 692 15.56 5.38 -2.62
C LEU A 692 15.80 6.66 -3.43
N SER A 693 14.73 7.36 -3.83
CA SER A 693 14.77 8.68 -4.45
C SER A 693 15.44 9.73 -3.54
N LYS A 694 15.06 9.79 -2.25
CA LYS A 694 15.68 10.74 -1.28
C LYS A 694 17.13 10.42 -0.96
N LEU A 695 17.58 9.18 -1.16
CA LEU A 695 18.99 8.81 -1.07
C LEU A 695 19.77 9.19 -2.34
N ALA A 696 19.08 9.28 -3.48
CA ALA A 696 19.69 9.60 -4.75
C ALA A 696 20.32 10.99 -4.69
N PRO A 697 21.53 11.17 -5.19
CA PRO A 697 22.19 12.48 -5.22
C PRO A 697 21.65 13.29 -6.41
N ARG A 698 20.39 13.65 -6.35
CA ARG A 698 19.74 14.58 -7.25
C ARG A 698 20.07 15.97 -6.72
N PHE A 699 21.23 16.48 -7.13
CA PHE A 699 21.71 17.79 -6.69
C PHE A 699 21.40 18.79 -7.80
N VAL A 700 20.31 19.51 -7.61
CA VAL A 700 19.79 20.49 -8.57
C VAL A 700 20.10 21.87 -8.04
N VAL A 701 20.58 22.75 -8.88
CA VAL A 701 20.74 24.18 -8.61
C VAL A 701 20.28 24.97 -9.83
N GLU A 702 19.36 25.86 -9.59
CA GLU A 702 18.96 26.89 -10.57
C GLU A 702 19.59 28.21 -10.16
N GLN A 703 20.23 28.88 -11.07
CA GLN A 703 20.91 30.13 -10.81
C GLN A 703 20.39 31.18 -11.81
N ASN A 704 19.69 32.18 -11.25
CA ASN A 704 19.13 33.28 -12.03
C ASN A 704 20.22 34.28 -12.48
N ASP A 705 19.86 35.31 -13.26
CA ASP A 705 20.71 36.35 -13.80
C ASP A 705 21.32 37.25 -12.71
N ASP A 706 20.66 37.38 -11.55
CA ASP A 706 21.21 38.05 -10.35
C ASP A 706 22.19 37.18 -9.56
N ASN A 707 22.42 35.94 -10.03
CA ASN A 707 23.27 34.89 -9.42
C ASN A 707 22.75 34.37 -8.07
N GLU A 708 21.51 34.49 -7.78
CA GLU A 708 20.85 33.78 -6.69
C GLU A 708 20.63 32.32 -7.08
N ARG A 709 20.85 31.39 -6.14
CA ARG A 709 20.85 29.96 -6.37
C ARG A 709 19.82 29.27 -5.52
N GLU A 710 18.84 28.68 -6.16
CA GLU A 710 17.88 27.80 -5.52
C GLU A 710 18.32 26.35 -5.69
N GLY A 711 18.36 25.60 -4.58
CA GLY A 711 18.86 24.22 -4.54
C GLY A 711 17.80 23.20 -4.15
N GLU A 712 17.71 22.09 -4.88
CA GLU A 712 17.02 20.88 -4.44
C GLU A 712 18.00 19.72 -4.34
N PHE A 713 18.17 19.16 -3.13
CA PHE A 713 19.22 18.17 -2.89
C PHE A 713 18.69 16.86 -2.33
N GLY A 714 19.06 15.75 -2.94
CA GLY A 714 18.96 14.45 -2.29
C GLY A 714 20.01 14.27 -1.20
N ASN A 715 19.80 13.33 -0.26
CA ASN A 715 20.74 13.11 0.85
C ASN A 715 21.18 11.64 0.97
N PRO A 716 22.36 11.28 0.40
CA PRO A 716 22.90 9.93 0.52
C PRO A 716 23.23 9.51 1.96
N ASP A 717 23.27 10.43 2.93
CA ASP A 717 23.62 10.15 4.34
C ASP A 717 22.41 9.92 5.25
N LEU A 718 21.20 9.88 4.73
CA LEU A 718 19.98 9.60 5.51
C LEU A 718 20.09 8.29 6.26
N LYS A 719 19.80 8.31 7.54
CA LYS A 719 19.73 7.13 8.40
C LYS A 719 18.34 6.49 8.30
N PRO A 720 18.24 5.15 8.43
CA PRO A 720 16.95 4.50 8.56
C PRO A 720 16.18 5.02 9.77
N TYR A 721 14.84 5.04 9.67
CA TYR A 721 13.98 5.09 10.84
C TYR A 721 14.29 3.91 11.73
N GLU A 722 14.34 4.10 13.02
CA GLU A 722 14.51 3.05 14.01
C GLU A 722 13.41 3.14 15.07
N ALA A 723 12.81 2.02 15.45
CA ALA A 723 11.76 2.04 16.44
C ALA A 723 11.92 0.96 17.51
N TRP A 724 11.66 1.32 18.76
CA TRP A 724 11.27 0.40 19.81
C TRP A 724 9.76 0.31 19.84
N ASN A 725 9.24 -0.92 19.77
CA ASN A 725 7.82 -1.20 19.67
C ASN A 725 7.37 -2.06 20.85
N PHE A 726 6.21 -1.74 21.43
CA PHE A 726 5.58 -2.49 22.52
C PHE A 726 4.10 -2.67 22.21
N ASP A 727 3.63 -3.92 22.23
CA ASP A 727 2.26 -4.29 21.93
C ASP A 727 1.68 -5.15 23.05
N ALA A 728 0.40 -4.93 23.37
CA ALA A 728 -0.40 -5.80 24.23
C ALA A 728 -1.77 -6.01 23.59
N SER A 729 -2.22 -7.26 23.46
CA SER A 729 -3.55 -7.56 22.94
C SER A 729 -4.29 -8.57 23.80
N PHE A 730 -5.61 -8.40 23.86
CA PHE A 730 -6.57 -9.23 24.56
C PHE A 730 -7.64 -9.66 23.58
N GLU A 731 -7.86 -10.96 23.44
CA GLU A 731 -8.82 -11.54 22.49
C GLU A 731 -9.73 -12.50 23.25
N TYR A 732 -11.01 -12.16 23.30
CA TYR A 732 -12.03 -13.00 23.94
C TYR A 732 -12.94 -13.61 22.88
N TYR A 733 -12.88 -14.93 22.74
CA TYR A 733 -13.61 -15.70 21.74
C TYR A 733 -15.00 -16.07 22.26
N LEU A 734 -16.04 -15.50 21.67
CA LEU A 734 -17.42 -15.69 22.06
C LEU A 734 -17.98 -16.98 21.45
N SER A 735 -18.99 -17.57 22.09
CA SER A 735 -19.78 -18.64 21.49
C SER A 735 -20.46 -18.18 20.18
N GLY A 736 -20.58 -19.06 19.19
CA GLY A 736 -21.22 -18.72 17.92
C GLY A 736 -20.35 -17.92 16.95
N ASN A 737 -19.05 -18.18 16.90
CA ASN A 737 -18.08 -17.56 16.00
C ASN A 737 -17.93 -16.05 16.18
N GLY A 738 -17.97 -15.57 17.42
CA GLY A 738 -17.73 -14.16 17.72
C GLY A 738 -16.37 -13.92 18.37
N ALA A 739 -15.93 -12.66 18.37
CA ALA A 739 -14.77 -12.22 19.12
C ALA A 739 -14.90 -10.77 19.56
N LEU A 740 -14.37 -10.49 20.76
CA LEU A 740 -14.02 -9.17 21.25
C LEU A 740 -12.50 -9.06 21.28
N SER A 741 -11.95 -7.98 20.79
CA SER A 741 -10.51 -7.72 20.86
C SER A 741 -10.23 -6.31 21.34
N ALA A 742 -9.15 -6.17 22.10
CA ALA A 742 -8.54 -4.89 22.45
C ALA A 742 -7.04 -5.01 22.29
N ALA A 743 -6.41 -4.05 21.65
CA ALA A 743 -4.96 -3.98 21.54
C ALA A 743 -4.47 -2.59 21.91
N PHE A 744 -3.30 -2.52 22.55
CA PHE A 744 -2.59 -1.30 22.90
C PHE A 744 -1.22 -1.35 22.25
N PHE A 745 -0.76 -0.23 21.73
CA PHE A 745 0.55 -0.12 21.10
C PHE A 745 1.25 1.18 21.52
N TYR A 746 2.58 1.09 21.60
CA TYR A 746 3.49 2.22 21.80
C TYR A 746 4.73 2.03 20.94
N LYS A 747 5.17 3.09 20.25
CA LYS A 747 6.35 3.10 19.41
C LYS A 747 7.16 4.37 19.70
N ASP A 748 8.44 4.20 20.00
CA ASP A 748 9.44 5.26 20.09
C ASP A 748 10.27 5.23 18.81
N VAL A 749 10.06 6.23 17.92
CA VAL A 749 10.64 6.30 16.57
C VAL A 749 11.74 7.35 16.56
N LYS A 750 12.87 7.01 15.96
CA LYS A 750 14.03 7.91 15.77
C LYS A 750 14.37 8.03 14.30
N ASN A 751 15.06 9.13 13.96
CA ASN A 751 15.56 9.40 12.62
C ASN A 751 14.43 9.42 11.57
N PHE A 752 13.23 9.90 11.92
CA PHE A 752 12.23 10.10 10.87
C PHE A 752 12.75 11.13 9.85
N ILE A 753 12.29 11.03 8.61
CA ILE A 753 12.84 11.83 7.51
C ILE A 753 11.81 12.88 7.13
N VAL A 754 12.27 14.13 7.06
CA VAL A 754 11.48 15.28 6.61
C VAL A 754 12.30 16.07 5.60
N ASP A 755 11.64 16.73 4.67
CA ASP A 755 12.25 17.74 3.83
C ASP A 755 12.31 19.04 4.63
N THR A 756 13.41 19.75 4.54
CA THR A 756 13.68 20.98 5.26
C THR A 756 14.14 22.02 4.28
N LYS A 757 13.48 23.16 4.27
CA LYS A 757 13.90 24.35 3.55
C LYS A 757 15.00 25.06 4.36
N LEU A 758 16.00 25.57 3.68
CA LEU A 758 17.12 26.37 4.22
C LEU A 758 17.11 27.70 3.49
N ASP A 759 16.68 28.74 4.16
CA ASP A 759 16.50 30.08 3.57
C ASP A 759 17.77 30.95 3.69
N ASP A 760 18.81 30.46 4.38
CA ASP A 760 20.09 31.16 4.51
C ASP A 760 21.13 30.59 3.52
N PRO A 761 21.93 31.47 2.86
CA PRO A 761 23.00 31.04 1.95
C PRO A 761 23.96 30.06 2.61
N GLY A 762 24.24 28.95 1.92
CA GLY A 762 25.05 27.87 2.46
C GLY A 762 25.85 27.10 1.44
N VAL A 763 26.43 25.99 1.89
CA VAL A 763 27.15 25.06 1.02
C VAL A 763 26.78 23.63 1.39
N TYR A 764 26.15 22.91 0.49
CA TYR A 764 25.88 21.48 0.65
C TYR A 764 26.83 20.66 -0.23
N ARG A 765 27.68 19.82 0.37
CA ARG A 765 28.63 18.93 -0.31
C ARG A 765 29.60 19.64 -1.30
N GLY A 766 29.83 20.93 -1.11
CA GLY A 766 30.69 21.75 -1.98
C GLY A 766 29.92 22.56 -3.02
N ILE A 767 28.59 22.40 -3.09
CA ILE A 767 27.68 23.14 -3.95
C ILE A 767 27.12 24.31 -3.13
N ALA A 768 27.30 25.54 -3.61
CA ALA A 768 26.79 26.74 -2.94
C ALA A 768 25.36 27.01 -3.37
N TYR A 769 24.51 27.43 -2.45
CA TYR A 769 23.12 27.83 -2.64
C TYR A 769 22.84 29.10 -1.81
N ASP A 770 21.83 29.83 -2.22
CA ASP A 770 21.26 30.92 -1.46
C ASP A 770 20.04 30.46 -0.65
N GLU A 771 19.21 29.61 -1.23
CA GLU A 771 18.23 28.80 -0.50
C GLU A 771 18.22 27.34 -1.03
N ALA A 772 17.76 26.39 -0.22
CA ALA A 772 17.72 24.98 -0.64
C ALA A 772 16.74 24.12 0.15
N THR A 773 16.18 23.10 -0.51
CA THR A 773 15.43 22.03 0.14
C THR A 773 16.26 20.75 0.24
N ILE A 774 16.38 20.20 1.45
CA ILE A 774 17.19 19.00 1.72
C ILE A 774 16.41 18.02 2.63
N PRO A 775 16.31 16.72 2.29
CA PRO A 775 15.78 15.73 3.22
C PRO A 775 16.76 15.44 4.36
N ILE A 776 16.30 15.57 5.60
CA ILE A 776 17.11 15.33 6.79
C ILE A 776 16.46 14.31 7.73
N ASN A 777 17.24 13.79 8.68
CA ASN A 777 16.71 13.00 9.77
C ASN A 777 16.26 13.91 10.92
N GLY A 778 14.97 13.97 11.19
CA GLY A 778 14.41 14.58 12.39
C GLY A 778 14.76 13.81 13.67
N GLU A 779 14.46 14.37 14.84
CA GLU A 779 14.96 13.83 16.11
C GLU A 779 14.19 12.59 16.56
N SER A 780 12.94 12.73 17.00
CA SER A 780 12.15 11.63 17.56
C SER A 780 10.66 11.83 17.35
N GLY A 781 9.96 10.72 17.25
CA GLY A 781 8.51 10.69 17.24
C GLY A 781 7.96 9.64 18.19
N GLU A 782 6.82 9.94 18.79
CA GLU A 782 6.09 9.02 19.64
C GLU A 782 4.75 8.65 19.03
N ILE A 783 4.45 7.35 18.99
CA ILE A 783 3.19 6.85 18.45
C ILE A 783 2.59 5.90 19.47
N TYR A 784 1.37 6.19 19.92
CA TYR A 784 0.64 5.31 20.82
C TYR A 784 -0.85 5.31 20.56
N GLY A 785 -1.51 4.25 20.94
CA GLY A 785 -2.93 4.16 20.75
C GLY A 785 -3.52 2.83 21.19
N PHE A 786 -4.79 2.66 20.83
CA PHE A 786 -5.49 1.42 21.08
C PHE A 786 -6.45 1.08 19.93
N GLU A 787 -6.68 -0.21 19.76
CA GLU A 787 -7.60 -0.79 18.79
C GLU A 787 -8.67 -1.60 19.54
N LEU A 788 -9.94 -1.40 19.20
CA LEU A 788 -11.06 -2.20 19.68
C LEU A 788 -11.73 -2.89 18.51
N GLY A 789 -12.08 -4.16 18.68
CA GLY A 789 -12.76 -4.93 17.65
C GLY A 789 -13.87 -5.80 18.24
N TYR A 790 -15.01 -5.83 17.55
CA TYR A 790 -16.12 -6.73 17.82
C TYR A 790 -16.58 -7.37 16.53
N SER A 791 -16.75 -8.68 16.53
CA SER A 791 -17.37 -9.39 15.42
C SER A 791 -18.25 -10.53 15.95
N GLN A 792 -19.48 -10.62 15.46
CA GLN A 792 -20.43 -11.64 15.89
C GLN A 792 -21.43 -11.99 14.77
N ALA A 793 -21.54 -13.28 14.45
CA ALA A 793 -22.70 -13.84 13.76
C ALA A 793 -23.72 -14.30 14.80
N PHE A 794 -24.93 -13.77 14.78
CA PHE A 794 -25.95 -13.99 15.82
C PHE A 794 -26.77 -15.28 15.58
N THR A 795 -26.09 -16.38 15.26
CA THR A 795 -26.72 -17.69 15.01
C THR A 795 -27.48 -18.26 16.22
N MET A 796 -27.24 -17.72 17.42
CA MET A 796 -27.93 -18.07 18.65
C MET A 796 -29.30 -17.42 18.79
N LEU A 797 -29.67 -16.42 17.99
CA LEU A 797 -30.95 -15.75 18.06
C LEU A 797 -32.06 -16.60 17.40
N PRO A 798 -33.32 -16.41 17.80
CA PRO A 798 -34.45 -17.07 17.09
C PRO A 798 -34.65 -16.50 15.69
N ALA A 799 -35.16 -17.33 14.79
CA ALA A 799 -35.53 -16.89 13.45
C ALA A 799 -36.56 -15.73 13.49
N PRO A 800 -36.43 -14.68 12.64
CA PRO A 800 -35.48 -14.56 11.54
C PRO A 800 -34.12 -13.93 11.89
N PHE A 801 -33.88 -13.57 13.14
CA PHE A 801 -32.73 -12.80 13.60
C PHE A 801 -31.41 -13.61 13.67
N ASP A 802 -31.49 -14.94 13.51
CA ASP A 802 -30.34 -15.87 13.46
C ASP A 802 -29.43 -15.71 12.22
N GLY A 803 -29.84 -14.87 11.25
CA GLY A 803 -29.01 -14.46 10.11
C GLY A 803 -28.27 -13.14 10.29
N LEU A 804 -28.48 -12.43 11.40
CA LEU A 804 -27.82 -11.15 11.64
C LEU A 804 -26.32 -11.33 11.91
N LEU A 805 -25.54 -10.35 11.46
CA LEU A 805 -24.13 -10.21 11.80
C LEU A 805 -23.77 -8.75 12.05
N LEU A 806 -22.79 -8.55 12.92
CA LEU A 806 -22.23 -7.25 13.23
C LEU A 806 -20.71 -7.37 13.28
N GLN A 807 -20.02 -6.47 12.58
CA GLN A 807 -18.60 -6.24 12.72
C GLN A 807 -18.38 -4.75 12.97
N ALA A 808 -17.62 -4.43 14.00
CA ALA A 808 -17.26 -3.05 14.33
C ALA A 808 -15.82 -3.02 14.81
N ASN A 809 -15.09 -2.01 14.41
CA ASN A 809 -13.79 -1.70 14.99
C ASN A 809 -13.61 -0.19 15.14
N TYR A 810 -12.80 0.16 16.11
CA TYR A 810 -12.42 1.54 16.39
C TYR A 810 -10.94 1.57 16.75
N THR A 811 -10.23 2.53 16.20
CA THR A 811 -8.82 2.77 16.51
C THR A 811 -8.61 4.23 16.88
N TYR A 812 -7.91 4.43 17.99
CA TYR A 812 -7.36 5.71 18.37
C TYR A 812 -5.84 5.66 18.21
N THR A 813 -5.27 6.64 17.51
CA THR A 813 -3.83 6.80 17.31
C THR A 813 -3.43 8.23 17.64
N ASN A 814 -2.41 8.40 18.48
CA ASN A 814 -1.71 9.67 18.65
C ASN A 814 -0.29 9.46 18.14
N ALA A 815 0.08 10.17 17.09
CA ALA A 815 1.39 10.07 16.44
C ALA A 815 1.95 11.49 16.31
N LYS A 816 3.06 11.77 16.97
CA LYS A 816 3.69 13.08 17.03
C LYS A 816 5.16 13.02 16.72
N GLY A 817 5.69 14.06 16.12
CA GLY A 817 7.10 14.25 15.81
C GLY A 817 7.54 15.72 15.99
N LEU A 818 8.84 15.94 16.01
CA LEU A 818 9.45 17.27 16.06
C LEU A 818 10.14 17.55 14.73
N VAL A 819 9.78 18.65 14.08
CA VAL A 819 10.35 19.10 12.80
C VAL A 819 10.92 20.51 12.96
N PRO A 820 11.95 20.86 12.17
CA PRO A 820 12.45 22.25 12.13
C PRO A 820 11.36 23.24 11.74
N THR A 821 11.45 24.46 12.24
CA THR A 821 10.61 25.61 11.85
C THR A 821 11.49 26.55 11.03
N ASP A 822 11.00 27.00 9.90
CA ASP A 822 11.65 27.99 9.01
C ASP A 822 13.14 27.64 8.72
N GLY A 823 13.41 26.35 8.45
CA GLY A 823 14.77 25.87 8.19
C GLY A 823 15.73 25.85 9.38
N ASP A 824 15.38 26.37 10.57
CA ASP A 824 16.24 26.38 11.75
C ASP A 824 16.20 25.03 12.49
N PRO A 825 17.25 24.18 12.40
CA PRO A 825 17.29 22.89 13.10
C PRO A 825 17.32 23.02 14.64
N LEU A 826 17.44 24.23 15.19
CA LEU A 826 17.41 24.49 16.63
C LEU A 826 16.04 24.96 17.11
N ASP A 827 15.19 25.44 16.21
CA ASP A 827 13.79 25.74 16.48
C ASP A 827 12.89 24.63 15.95
N LEU A 828 12.28 23.87 16.87
CA LEU A 828 11.51 22.66 16.55
C LEU A 828 10.04 22.84 16.88
N ARG A 829 9.15 22.61 15.92
CA ARG A 829 7.71 22.53 16.15
C ARG A 829 7.23 21.09 16.32
N GLU A 830 6.27 20.87 17.20
CA GLU A 830 5.58 19.56 17.34
C GLU A 830 4.46 19.46 16.31
N ILE A 831 4.49 18.40 15.50
CA ILE A 831 3.48 18.09 14.48
C ILE A 831 2.80 16.74 14.76
N ASN A 832 1.61 16.54 14.21
CA ASN A 832 1.12 15.18 13.98
C ASN A 832 1.90 14.57 12.80
N LEU A 833 2.28 13.29 12.89
CA LEU A 833 2.95 12.64 11.77
C LEU A 833 2.02 12.56 10.54
N PRO A 834 2.54 12.76 9.32
CA PRO A 834 1.75 12.65 8.10
C PRO A 834 0.99 11.33 7.96
N ALA A 835 -0.15 11.35 7.26
CA ALA A 835 -1.08 10.24 7.05
C ALA A 835 -1.70 9.64 8.35
N SER A 836 -1.51 10.30 9.51
CA SER A 836 -1.95 9.81 10.83
C SER A 836 -3.30 10.38 11.25
N ALA A 837 -4.38 9.68 10.92
CA ALA A 837 -5.71 10.01 11.43
C ALA A 837 -5.86 9.57 12.90
N MET A 838 -6.31 10.50 13.77
CA MET A 838 -6.45 10.23 15.20
C MET A 838 -7.53 9.17 15.48
N ASN A 839 -8.66 9.23 14.82
CA ASN A 839 -9.77 8.30 14.99
C ASN A 839 -10.13 7.64 13.66
N THR A 840 -10.19 6.31 13.66
CA THR A 840 -10.77 5.54 12.56
C THR A 840 -11.83 4.59 13.09
N PHE A 841 -12.92 4.43 12.35
CA PHE A 841 -14.06 3.62 12.76
C PHE A 841 -14.65 2.90 11.55
N ASN A 842 -14.91 1.60 11.70
CA ASN A 842 -15.60 0.80 10.70
C ASN A 842 -16.78 0.06 11.32
N LEU A 843 -17.91 0.08 10.65
CA LEU A 843 -19.12 -0.63 11.04
C LEU A 843 -19.70 -1.39 9.85
N THR A 844 -19.92 -2.69 10.00
CA THR A 844 -20.63 -3.51 9.04
C THR A 844 -21.84 -4.17 9.71
N LEU A 845 -22.99 -3.92 9.14
CA LEU A 845 -24.24 -4.60 9.46
C LEU A 845 -24.55 -5.57 8.33
N GLY A 846 -24.83 -6.83 8.67
CA GLY A 846 -25.14 -7.84 7.68
C GLY A 846 -26.32 -8.73 8.06
N TYR A 847 -26.89 -9.37 7.04
CA TYR A 847 -27.93 -10.37 7.19
C TYR A 847 -27.72 -11.48 6.17
N GLU A 848 -27.37 -12.67 6.62
CA GLU A 848 -27.20 -13.85 5.77
C GLU A 848 -28.20 -14.95 6.20
N LYS A 849 -29.17 -15.23 5.36
CA LYS A 849 -30.13 -16.30 5.60
C LYS A 849 -30.70 -16.88 4.32
N GLY A 850 -30.59 -18.20 4.19
CA GLY A 850 -31.06 -18.91 3.01
C GLY A 850 -30.34 -18.45 1.74
N PRO A 851 -31.04 -17.99 0.69
CA PRO A 851 -30.38 -17.51 -0.52
C PRO A 851 -29.86 -16.07 -0.44
N PHE A 852 -30.23 -15.31 0.57
CA PHE A 852 -29.91 -13.87 0.70
C PHE A 852 -28.69 -13.62 1.55
N ASP A 853 -27.83 -12.70 1.10
CA ASP A 853 -26.73 -12.10 1.85
C ASP A 853 -26.75 -10.59 1.56
N LEU A 854 -26.98 -9.80 2.59
CA LEU A 854 -27.05 -8.34 2.56
C LEU A 854 -26.01 -7.75 3.51
N ARG A 855 -25.27 -6.74 3.07
CA ARG A 855 -24.29 -6.00 3.89
C ARG A 855 -24.34 -4.52 3.62
N LEU A 856 -24.35 -3.76 4.71
CA LEU A 856 -24.14 -2.31 4.70
C LEU A 856 -22.89 -2.03 5.52
N SER A 857 -21.92 -1.35 4.93
CA SER A 857 -20.67 -0.95 5.55
C SER A 857 -20.54 0.56 5.61
N GLY A 858 -20.04 1.08 6.72
CA GLY A 858 -19.62 2.48 6.86
C GLY A 858 -18.19 2.52 7.36
N THR A 859 -17.34 3.32 6.71
CA THR A 859 -15.95 3.56 7.10
C THR A 859 -15.73 5.04 7.36
N TYR A 860 -15.14 5.37 8.49
CA TYR A 860 -14.85 6.74 8.91
C TYR A 860 -13.38 6.90 9.27
N ARG A 861 -12.84 8.05 8.92
CA ARG A 861 -11.49 8.51 9.25
C ARG A 861 -11.54 10.00 9.60
N ASP A 862 -10.85 10.39 10.67
CA ASP A 862 -10.61 11.81 11.01
C ASP A 862 -9.74 12.50 9.96
N SER A 863 -9.70 13.83 10.04
CA SER A 863 -8.71 14.64 9.34
C SER A 863 -7.29 14.30 9.80
N TYR A 864 -6.32 14.45 8.92
CA TYR A 864 -4.91 14.21 9.20
C TYR A 864 -4.03 15.19 8.44
N LEU A 865 -2.82 15.40 8.96
CA LEU A 865 -1.75 16.12 8.28
C LEU A 865 -1.28 15.28 7.08
N ASP A 866 -1.27 15.86 5.90
CA ASP A 866 -0.83 15.24 4.64
C ASP A 866 0.61 15.64 4.33
N GLU A 867 0.84 16.94 4.21
CA GLU A 867 2.15 17.53 3.88
C GLU A 867 2.45 18.69 4.82
N LEU A 868 3.72 18.96 5.01
CA LEU A 868 4.19 20.10 5.78
C LEU A 868 4.36 21.29 4.87
N GLY A 869 3.82 22.45 5.26
CA GLY A 869 4.17 23.74 4.71
C GLY A 869 5.42 24.32 5.41
N ASP A 870 5.92 25.42 4.89
CA ASP A 870 7.05 26.13 5.48
C ASP A 870 6.70 26.60 6.90
N VAL A 871 5.49 27.12 7.08
CA VAL A 871 4.94 27.46 8.40
C VAL A 871 3.73 26.60 8.74
N ALA A 872 3.38 26.54 10.02
CA ALA A 872 2.28 25.69 10.52
C ALA A 872 0.90 26.02 9.94
N GLU A 873 0.69 27.22 9.46
CA GLU A 873 -0.58 27.69 8.87
C GLU A 873 -0.76 27.17 7.44
N GLU A 874 0.31 26.85 6.76
CA GLU A 874 0.35 26.30 5.40
C GLU A 874 0.30 24.78 5.37
N ASP A 875 0.49 24.11 6.51
CA ASP A 875 0.39 22.65 6.59
C ASP A 875 -0.88 22.15 5.87
N ARG A 876 -0.72 21.22 4.94
CA ARG A 876 -1.81 20.60 4.19
C ARG A 876 -2.49 19.52 5.04
N PHE A 877 -3.79 19.66 5.25
CA PHE A 877 -4.63 18.67 5.93
C PHE A 877 -5.65 18.09 4.98
N VAL A 878 -5.84 16.76 5.04
CA VAL A 878 -6.98 16.09 4.41
C VAL A 878 -8.10 16.00 5.43
N ASP A 879 -9.31 16.46 5.06
CA ASP A 879 -10.48 16.50 5.94
C ASP A 879 -10.99 15.08 6.27
N ASN A 880 -11.87 14.99 7.26
CA ASN A 880 -12.49 13.73 7.64
C ASN A 880 -13.27 13.12 6.46
N HIS A 881 -13.26 11.79 6.39
CA HIS A 881 -13.92 11.06 5.32
C HIS A 881 -14.84 9.99 5.87
N PHE A 882 -16.08 9.96 5.40
CA PHE A 882 -17.06 8.93 5.72
C PHE A 882 -17.69 8.38 4.44
N GLN A 883 -17.47 7.09 4.17
CA GLN A 883 -18.00 6.40 3.01
C GLN A 883 -18.92 5.25 3.43
N MET A 884 -20.01 5.07 2.70
CA MET A 884 -20.96 3.97 2.87
C MET A 884 -21.05 3.12 1.60
N ASP A 885 -21.04 1.78 1.78
CA ASP A 885 -21.13 0.81 0.70
C ASP A 885 -22.23 -0.24 1.00
N LEU A 886 -22.91 -0.72 -0.04
CA LEU A 886 -23.93 -1.76 0.03
C LEU A 886 -23.56 -2.94 -0.85
N SER A 887 -23.70 -4.16 -0.34
CA SER A 887 -23.60 -5.40 -1.13
C SER A 887 -24.84 -6.27 -0.90
N VAL A 888 -25.44 -6.74 -1.97
CA VAL A 888 -26.60 -7.64 -1.98
C VAL A 888 -26.29 -8.84 -2.84
N LYS A 889 -26.38 -10.04 -2.28
CA LYS A 889 -26.13 -11.29 -3.01
C LYS A 889 -27.32 -12.24 -2.89
N TYR A 890 -27.60 -12.94 -3.98
CA TYR A 890 -28.68 -13.91 -4.07
C TYR A 890 -28.21 -15.22 -4.67
N LYS A 891 -28.25 -16.30 -3.89
CA LYS A 891 -27.92 -17.66 -4.33
C LYS A 891 -29.10 -18.24 -5.12
N VAL A 892 -29.05 -18.19 -6.46
CA VAL A 892 -30.04 -18.78 -7.35
C VAL A 892 -30.07 -20.31 -7.24
N SER A 893 -28.86 -20.89 -7.09
CA SER A 893 -28.65 -22.31 -6.88
C SER A 893 -27.37 -22.52 -6.04
N ARG A 894 -27.00 -23.78 -5.76
CA ARG A 894 -25.76 -24.11 -5.06
C ARG A 894 -24.51 -23.59 -5.82
N ASN A 895 -24.61 -23.44 -7.14
CA ASN A 895 -23.51 -23.13 -8.04
C ASN A 895 -23.57 -21.70 -8.59
N ILE A 896 -24.74 -21.02 -8.54
CA ILE A 896 -24.95 -19.72 -9.19
C ILE A 896 -25.38 -18.70 -8.15
N GLN A 897 -24.64 -17.60 -8.07
CA GLN A 897 -24.90 -16.43 -7.23
C GLN A 897 -24.99 -15.18 -8.12
N LEU A 898 -26.04 -14.41 -7.97
CA LEU A 898 -26.15 -13.05 -8.49
C LEU A 898 -25.76 -12.08 -7.40
N TYR A 899 -25.21 -10.92 -7.78
CA TYR A 899 -24.89 -9.86 -6.84
C TYR A 899 -25.11 -8.49 -7.45
N TYR A 900 -25.39 -7.55 -6.56
CA TYR A 900 -25.49 -6.12 -6.81
C TYR A 900 -24.75 -5.37 -5.72
N GLU A 901 -23.94 -4.40 -6.10
CA GLU A 901 -23.11 -3.63 -5.20
C GLU A 901 -23.23 -2.15 -5.52
N TRP A 902 -23.21 -1.31 -4.49
CA TRP A 902 -23.28 0.14 -4.60
C TRP A 902 -22.19 0.74 -3.72
N VAL A 903 -21.22 1.36 -4.36
CA VAL A 903 -20.05 1.99 -3.73
C VAL A 903 -20.29 3.48 -3.58
N ASN A 904 -19.87 4.03 -2.44
CA ASN A 904 -19.98 5.46 -2.12
C ASN A 904 -21.42 6.00 -2.23
N ILE A 905 -22.38 5.32 -1.57
CA ILE A 905 -23.81 5.65 -1.62
C ILE A 905 -24.08 7.10 -1.18
N ASN A 906 -23.30 7.57 -0.21
CA ASN A 906 -23.48 8.91 0.37
C ASN A 906 -22.69 10.01 -0.36
N ASN A 907 -22.09 9.69 -1.52
CA ASN A 907 -21.30 10.61 -2.33
C ASN A 907 -20.26 11.37 -1.47
N ALA A 908 -19.45 10.60 -0.74
CA ALA A 908 -18.32 11.14 0.01
C ALA A 908 -17.34 11.79 -0.97
N LYS A 909 -16.82 12.94 -0.59
CA LYS A 909 -15.95 13.78 -1.39
C LYS A 909 -14.58 13.87 -0.73
N TYR A 910 -13.58 14.22 -1.50
CA TYR A 910 -12.27 14.57 -1.00
C TYR A 910 -12.17 16.07 -0.76
N PHE A 911 -11.49 16.48 0.31
CA PHE A 911 -11.22 17.89 0.60
C PHE A 911 -9.91 17.99 1.37
N ALA A 912 -8.95 18.75 0.82
CA ALA A 912 -7.73 19.14 1.49
C ALA A 912 -7.74 20.67 1.73
N TYR A 913 -7.12 21.09 2.83
CA TYR A 913 -7.13 22.48 3.26
C TYR A 913 -5.86 22.83 4.06
N ASN A 914 -5.51 24.10 4.11
CA ASN A 914 -4.60 24.66 5.10
C ASN A 914 -5.37 25.53 6.13
N ASN A 915 -4.66 26.11 7.09
CA ASN A 915 -5.24 26.97 8.12
C ASN A 915 -4.70 28.41 8.06
N TYR A 916 -4.20 28.84 6.92
CA TYR A 916 -3.63 30.16 6.73
C TYR A 916 -4.62 31.27 7.14
N GLY A 917 -4.14 32.27 7.88
CA GLY A 917 -4.97 33.32 8.42
C GLY A 917 -6.06 32.87 9.42
N GLY A 918 -5.93 31.65 10.00
CA GLY A 918 -6.88 31.10 10.97
C GLY A 918 -8.20 30.62 10.36
N ARG A 919 -8.28 30.47 9.04
CA ARG A 919 -9.42 29.99 8.25
C ARG A 919 -9.04 28.68 7.54
N ARG A 920 -9.99 27.75 7.35
CA ARG A 920 -9.77 26.60 6.48
C ARG A 920 -9.90 27.03 5.03
N ASN A 921 -8.80 27.11 4.33
CA ASN A 921 -8.74 27.46 2.93
C ASN A 921 -8.61 26.22 2.06
N LEU A 922 -9.30 26.20 0.93
CA LEU A 922 -9.22 25.12 -0.04
C LEU A 922 -7.78 24.96 -0.54
N LEU A 923 -7.27 23.73 -0.53
CA LEU A 923 -6.11 23.32 -1.33
C LEU A 923 -6.56 22.36 -2.44
N GLN A 924 -7.48 21.44 -2.12
CA GLN A 924 -7.99 20.51 -3.13
C GLN A 924 -9.40 20.02 -2.77
N PHE A 925 -10.29 20.02 -3.74
CA PHE A 925 -11.61 19.41 -3.66
C PHE A 925 -11.81 18.45 -4.81
N GLU A 926 -12.35 17.23 -4.52
CA GLU A 926 -12.69 16.27 -5.56
C GLU A 926 -14.08 15.68 -5.36
N GLU A 927 -14.81 15.55 -6.47
CA GLU A 927 -16.12 14.90 -6.52
C GLU A 927 -16.16 13.85 -7.64
N TYR A 928 -16.27 12.55 -7.30
CA TYR A 928 -16.26 11.42 -8.23
C TYR A 928 -17.56 10.59 -8.21
N ASN A 929 -18.53 10.98 -7.39
CA ASN A 929 -19.85 10.40 -7.24
C ASN A 929 -19.81 8.88 -6.90
N TRP A 930 -20.93 8.18 -7.10
CA TRP A 930 -21.11 6.78 -6.74
C TRP A 930 -20.92 5.83 -7.93
N THR A 931 -20.62 4.56 -7.60
CA THR A 931 -20.48 3.50 -8.60
C THR A 931 -21.41 2.32 -8.25
N MET A 932 -22.14 1.79 -9.24
CA MET A 932 -22.95 0.57 -9.13
C MET A 932 -22.28 -0.56 -9.90
N LYS A 933 -22.39 -1.79 -9.35
CA LYS A 933 -21.89 -3.00 -9.98
C LYS A 933 -22.95 -4.08 -9.92
N ALA A 934 -23.09 -4.86 -10.98
CA ALA A 934 -23.98 -6.02 -11.02
C ALA A 934 -23.33 -7.17 -11.78
N GLY A 935 -23.49 -8.40 -11.26
CA GLY A 935 -22.83 -9.54 -11.86
C GLY A 935 -23.36 -10.89 -11.41
N ALA A 936 -22.69 -11.92 -11.94
CA ALA A 936 -22.95 -13.31 -11.61
C ALA A 936 -21.65 -14.07 -11.34
N LYS A 937 -21.67 -14.91 -10.33
CA LYS A 937 -20.59 -15.86 -9.99
C LYS A 937 -21.11 -17.28 -10.14
N VAL A 938 -20.34 -18.14 -10.82
CA VAL A 938 -20.61 -19.57 -10.97
C VAL A 938 -19.45 -20.34 -10.35
N THR A 939 -19.75 -21.31 -9.47
CA THR A 939 -18.75 -22.15 -8.81
C THR A 939 -19.13 -23.64 -8.98
N PHE A 940 -18.16 -24.48 -9.39
CA PHE A 940 -18.33 -25.91 -9.64
C PHE A 940 -17.54 -26.75 -8.66
#